data_28625568353e98b6a461d773f63db974
#
_entry.id   28625568353e98b6a461d773f63db974
#
_cell.length_a   1.000
_cell.length_b   1.000
_cell.length_c   1.000
_cell.angle_alpha   90.00
_cell.angle_beta   90.00
_cell.angle_gamma   90.00
#
_symmetry.space_group_name_H-M   'P 1'
#
loop_
_entity.id
_entity.type
_entity.pdbx_description
1 polymer ?
#
loop_
_entity_poly.entity_id
_entity_poly.type
_entity_poly.pdbx_seq_one_letter_code
_entity_poly.pdbx_strand_id
1 'polypeptide(L)'
;MKKLTLCALMCLFPLLASAAPPWQEVTVPSVAEAAQSFASPPRQFGAIHWAVWGGQQTKERILADITNINANGGCVYMINNSQRVMPKYLSPEYLDIVKFVVDECKKRGMYVWIEGDCGYPDGFAGGLITQDYPQLGQQGIVADAHCIIAGGKSVSFPLPSDTLGIYASQAAAAAPAAEAGQAIQIPADGKLNWYGASGSSYEVTVTDANGVAIRYSVVAGQTLHIQVPPNTRSIESTTRAAGPRGGGGPAGGAAGARGGAGGGAAGGQPTIIPDPADGQFKWTAPAGGDWDITFVRHLYRSSPTRNDAGENGGATKDSRYTEIDYLDPAATAVYLKCVHEAYEKVVGDEFGKTILGWRFDETDYTGFSPWTPKLLETFKQQKGYDLQPYIAEMFASPQSPESQRVKADYWDVWSGMFRDNFYKPLQDWCRARNMDYMGHLNHEETQINPRGESMVSNEGSFWRDLRYIGVPGIDNLSQIGPGIVADFPKIAASAAHINGHPLVWEEEGGDTSPNGKFIYDYQLVRGVNYLNIRGLNAAPSRNGLLDRASAMGWYVTRSQHLMAIGRPAAQVALFHPTDSYWLGDTEADTVTIRLQTQLIRHQIDFDHVDSDALGSYFTLDSDGFKNLSGQVYKAVVIPTSTVIQKSVLDRLRTFAGNGGKVVFVGRTPTMVVDKTFLNPVPGAPDLSFATIEPSGEITDRVVAALPKPDVKLDTPSDMINYIHRSLKDGEVYMFFNESRQTLSRTVMLAGTGQVQLWDAGDGTIHPLAGVAKADGTVAVPLTLGSQEAKFIVIGPLPANAAAAATTINAGQTLVALDGDWTVKLGATPLTTGLKSWEALGEGTFTGIADYTKTFDTPAALPQGKRLYLDLGEVNDMAHIKVNGKDFDSRGWPSYVWDVTDAIKTGANTLEVQVQVAEAGGGRGGGGAGGGAAPAGGRGGRAAPGAPPAGNVAPADVPAGVVGAPVGGAAAAGAGRGAGRGAAAGGRGRGTGGGGGGQAAATVERGLIGPVRLIAQ
;
A
#
# COMPACT_ATOMS: atom_id res chain seq x y z
N MET A 1 -5.65 59.62 -40.19
CA MET A 1 -4.46 58.80 -40.27
C MET A 1 -3.52 59.20 -39.14
N LYS A 2 -3.59 58.51 -38.04
CA LYS A 2 -2.56 58.56 -36.99
C LYS A 2 -2.46 57.16 -36.41
N LYS A 3 -1.32 56.51 -36.66
CA LYS A 3 -0.98 55.18 -36.14
C LYS A 3 -0.62 55.36 -34.68
N LEU A 4 -1.35 54.67 -33.76
CA LEU A 4 -0.91 54.45 -32.39
C LEU A 4 -0.11 53.14 -32.36
N THR A 5 1.17 53.27 -32.10
CA THR A 5 2.06 52.14 -31.78
C THR A 5 1.94 51.88 -30.30
N LEU A 6 1.39 50.72 -29.90
CA LEU A 6 1.30 50.24 -28.51
C LEU A 6 2.59 49.46 -28.19
N CYS A 7 3.52 50.10 -27.49
CA CYS A 7 4.68 49.41 -26.88
C CYS A 7 4.20 48.55 -25.72
N ALA A 8 4.23 47.25 -25.89
CA ALA A 8 4.11 46.29 -24.80
C ALA A 8 5.43 46.25 -24.00
N LEU A 9 5.45 46.88 -22.85
CA LEU A 9 6.51 46.75 -21.86
C LEU A 9 6.31 45.42 -21.15
N MET A 10 6.97 44.34 -21.61
CA MET A 10 7.13 43.11 -20.80
C MET A 10 8.08 43.45 -19.65
N CYS A 11 7.54 43.61 -18.46
CA CYS A 11 8.31 43.54 -17.23
C CYS A 11 8.81 42.12 -17.04
N LEU A 12 10.06 41.84 -17.43
CA LEU A 12 10.80 40.70 -16.96
C LEU A 12 11.09 40.92 -15.45
N PHE A 13 10.21 40.43 -14.59
CA PHE A 13 10.62 40.08 -13.24
C PHE A 13 11.45 38.78 -13.36
N PRO A 14 12.72 38.79 -12.89
CA PRO A 14 13.39 37.54 -12.68
C PRO A 14 12.60 36.81 -11.60
N LEU A 15 11.93 35.73 -11.96
CA LEU A 15 11.53 34.69 -11.03
C LEU A 15 12.83 34.18 -10.40
N LEU A 16 13.20 34.73 -9.25
CA LEU A 16 14.07 34.03 -8.31
C LEU A 16 13.30 32.74 -7.99
N ALA A 17 13.65 31.67 -8.68
CA ALA A 17 13.20 30.34 -8.28
C ALA A 17 13.70 30.19 -6.84
N SER A 18 12.81 30.32 -5.88
CA SER A 18 13.09 29.91 -4.49
C SER A 18 13.48 28.45 -4.57
N ALA A 19 14.62 28.09 -4.00
CA ALA A 19 15.00 26.68 -3.89
C ALA A 19 13.84 25.95 -3.20
N ALA A 20 13.44 24.80 -3.74
CA ALA A 20 12.37 23.99 -3.14
C ALA A 20 12.75 23.61 -1.71
N PRO A 21 11.78 23.50 -0.80
CA PRO A 21 12.04 23.07 0.57
C PRO A 21 12.74 21.70 0.63
N PRO A 22 13.61 21.45 1.63
CA PRO A 22 14.39 20.21 1.71
C PRO A 22 13.56 18.91 1.71
N TRP A 23 12.30 18.94 2.11
CA TRP A 23 11.42 17.76 2.06
C TRP A 23 10.82 17.49 0.68
N GLN A 24 11.07 18.36 -0.30
CA GLN A 24 10.57 18.26 -1.67
C GLN A 24 11.62 17.82 -2.69
N GLU A 25 12.88 17.83 -2.32
CA GLU A 25 13.98 17.47 -3.21
C GLU A 25 14.96 16.48 -2.57
N VAL A 26 15.50 15.60 -3.38
CA VAL A 26 16.55 14.68 -2.93
C VAL A 26 17.81 15.47 -2.59
N THR A 27 18.19 15.47 -1.31
CA THR A 27 19.42 16.09 -0.83
C THR A 27 20.54 15.06 -0.70
N VAL A 28 21.76 15.42 -1.09
CA VAL A 28 22.93 14.53 -1.04
C VAL A 28 23.99 15.17 -0.14
N PRO A 29 23.86 15.05 1.20
CA PRO A 29 24.85 15.59 2.13
C PRO A 29 26.16 14.81 2.09
N SER A 30 27.22 15.36 2.67
CA SER A 30 28.41 14.61 3.08
C SER A 30 28.12 13.75 4.32
N VAL A 31 28.95 12.75 4.59
CA VAL A 31 28.86 11.95 5.82
C VAL A 31 28.94 12.83 7.08
N ALA A 32 29.78 13.87 7.06
CA ALA A 32 29.89 14.80 8.18
C ALA A 32 28.60 15.62 8.41
N GLU A 33 27.94 16.10 7.34
CA GLU A 33 26.66 16.81 7.43
C GLU A 33 25.54 15.90 7.90
N ALA A 34 25.46 14.67 7.39
CA ALA A 34 24.50 13.66 7.84
C ALA A 34 24.71 13.33 9.33
N ALA A 35 25.95 13.20 9.78
CA ALA A 35 26.28 12.89 11.18
C ALA A 35 25.89 14.02 12.15
N GLN A 36 25.93 15.27 11.74
CA GLN A 36 25.48 16.39 12.56
C GLN A 36 23.99 16.36 12.85
N SER A 37 23.18 15.86 11.92
CA SER A 37 21.74 15.79 12.06
C SER A 37 21.23 14.41 12.54
N PHE A 38 22.08 13.39 12.63
CA PHE A 38 21.63 12.04 12.92
C PHE A 38 20.99 11.86 14.30
N ALA A 39 21.64 12.36 15.36
CA ALA A 39 21.11 12.23 16.74
C ALA A 39 19.81 13.02 16.94
N SER A 40 19.65 14.16 16.23
CA SER A 40 18.50 15.03 16.30
C SER A 40 18.14 15.53 14.90
N PRO A 41 17.41 14.74 14.12
CA PRO A 41 17.06 15.05 12.75
C PRO A 41 16.20 16.32 12.60
N PRO A 42 16.24 16.98 11.42
CA PRO A 42 15.31 18.05 11.13
C PRO A 42 13.85 17.56 11.24
N ARG A 43 13.04 18.32 11.98
CA ARG A 43 11.72 17.84 12.46
C ARG A 43 10.69 17.56 11.35
N GLN A 44 10.85 18.17 10.16
CA GLN A 44 9.98 17.86 9.00
C GLN A 44 10.13 16.42 8.50
N PHE A 45 11.24 15.75 8.82
CA PHE A 45 11.48 14.33 8.55
C PHE A 45 11.13 13.43 9.75
N GLY A 46 10.47 13.97 10.77
CA GLY A 46 10.18 13.23 11.99
C GLY A 46 8.95 12.34 11.88
N ALA A 47 8.80 11.45 12.86
CA ALA A 47 7.68 10.52 12.95
C ALA A 47 6.33 11.24 12.96
N ILE A 48 5.37 10.66 12.25
CA ILE A 48 4.01 11.20 12.06
C ILE A 48 3.07 10.61 13.10
N HIS A 49 2.15 11.42 13.59
CA HIS A 49 0.96 10.95 14.28
C HIS A 49 -0.28 11.20 13.42
N TRP A 50 -0.92 10.12 13.01
CA TRP A 50 -2.17 10.16 12.26
C TRP A 50 -3.35 10.35 13.21
N ALA A 51 -3.88 11.57 13.25
CA ALA A 51 -4.96 11.97 14.14
C ALA A 51 -6.32 11.82 13.45
N VAL A 52 -6.98 10.68 13.65
CA VAL A 52 -8.33 10.43 13.12
C VAL A 52 -9.37 11.23 13.90
N TRP A 53 -10.02 12.17 13.25
CA TRP A 53 -11.05 13.03 13.80
C TRP A 53 -12.45 12.45 13.57
N GLY A 54 -12.83 11.48 14.42
CA GLY A 54 -14.16 10.89 14.45
C GLY A 54 -14.97 11.43 15.64
N GLY A 55 -16.03 12.20 15.41
CA GLY A 55 -16.86 12.80 16.48
C GLY A 55 -16.35 14.15 16.99
N GLN A 56 -16.73 14.50 18.23
CA GLN A 56 -16.44 15.83 18.81
C GLN A 56 -14.94 16.04 19.02
N GLN A 57 -14.39 17.06 18.38
CA GLN A 57 -13.04 17.54 18.60
C GLN A 57 -13.04 18.71 19.58
N THR A 58 -12.11 18.71 20.54
CA THR A 58 -11.94 19.81 21.50
C THR A 58 -10.48 20.26 21.55
N LYS A 59 -10.27 21.56 21.81
CA LYS A 59 -8.92 22.13 21.91
C LYS A 59 -8.11 21.52 23.04
N GLU A 60 -8.76 21.14 24.15
CA GLU A 60 -8.11 20.51 25.32
C GLU A 60 -7.54 19.13 24.97
N ARG A 61 -8.33 18.29 24.27
CA ARG A 61 -7.88 16.95 23.83
C ARG A 61 -6.72 17.08 22.84
N ILE A 62 -6.88 17.92 21.83
CA ILE A 62 -5.86 18.16 20.79
C ILE A 62 -4.58 18.67 21.41
N LEU A 63 -4.67 19.59 22.39
CA LEU A 63 -3.48 20.11 23.10
C LEU A 63 -2.75 19.00 23.88
N ALA A 64 -3.49 18.10 24.50
CA ALA A 64 -2.91 16.95 25.19
C ALA A 64 -2.21 16.00 24.20
N ASP A 65 -2.87 15.68 23.09
CA ASP A 65 -2.29 14.84 22.02
C ASP A 65 -0.99 15.46 21.47
N ILE A 66 -1.02 16.72 21.02
CA ILE A 66 0.18 17.43 20.50
C ILE A 66 1.30 17.48 21.53
N THR A 67 0.97 17.70 22.81
CA THR A 67 1.96 17.75 23.88
C THR A 67 2.65 16.40 24.07
N ASN A 68 1.87 15.32 24.10
CA ASN A 68 2.41 13.96 24.25
C ASN A 68 3.20 13.53 23.03
N ILE A 69 2.70 13.78 21.81
CA ILE A 69 3.41 13.48 20.55
C ILE A 69 4.79 14.14 20.55
N ASN A 70 4.86 15.43 20.88
CA ASN A 70 6.11 16.17 20.93
C ASN A 70 7.07 15.62 22.00
N ALA A 71 6.55 15.23 23.16
CA ALA A 71 7.34 14.61 24.23
C ALA A 71 7.90 13.24 23.84
N ASN A 72 7.16 12.49 23.01
CA ASN A 72 7.53 11.16 22.52
C ASN A 72 8.36 11.19 21.24
N GLY A 73 8.94 12.34 20.86
CA GLY A 73 9.80 12.44 19.68
C GLY A 73 9.05 12.55 18.36
N GLY A 74 7.72 12.60 18.37
CA GLY A 74 6.92 12.89 17.18
C GLY A 74 7.06 14.34 16.74
N CYS A 75 7.08 14.56 15.45
CA CYS A 75 7.35 15.87 14.87
C CYS A 75 6.25 16.36 13.96
N VAL A 76 5.35 15.49 13.54
CA VAL A 76 4.32 15.78 12.56
C VAL A 76 2.95 15.35 13.07
N TYR A 77 1.99 16.26 13.00
CA TYR A 77 0.58 15.99 13.28
C TYR A 77 -0.19 15.94 11.97
N MET A 78 -0.78 14.82 11.62
CA MET A 78 -1.58 14.68 10.42
C MET A 78 -3.06 14.67 10.78
N ILE A 79 -3.79 15.67 10.30
CA ILE A 79 -5.25 15.75 10.46
C ILE A 79 -5.88 14.78 9.47
N ASN A 80 -6.73 13.86 9.95
CA ASN A 80 -7.54 12.98 9.12
C ASN A 80 -9.01 13.11 9.54
N ASN A 81 -9.86 13.48 8.60
CA ASN A 81 -11.26 13.74 8.88
C ASN A 81 -12.13 12.55 8.53
N SER A 82 -12.86 12.01 9.49
CA SER A 82 -13.98 11.15 9.16
C SER A 82 -15.25 11.98 8.93
N GLN A 83 -16.24 11.40 8.26
CA GLN A 83 -17.55 12.04 8.05
C GLN A 83 -18.30 12.36 9.35
N ARG A 84 -17.85 11.81 10.47
CA ARG A 84 -18.39 12.07 11.82
C ARG A 84 -17.74 13.23 12.52
N VAL A 85 -16.85 13.96 11.87
CA VAL A 85 -16.15 15.07 12.50
C VAL A 85 -17.11 16.14 13.01
N MET A 86 -16.92 16.52 14.26
CA MET A 86 -17.65 17.61 14.90
C MET A 86 -16.66 18.57 15.55
N PRO A 87 -16.78 19.89 15.37
CA PRO A 87 -17.83 20.60 14.61
C PRO A 87 -17.91 20.17 13.14
N LYS A 88 -19.04 20.51 12.48
CA LYS A 88 -19.30 20.12 11.09
C LYS A 88 -18.15 20.55 10.17
N TYR A 89 -17.71 19.62 9.31
CA TYR A 89 -16.67 19.84 8.32
C TYR A 89 -16.83 21.16 7.55
N LEU A 90 -15.73 21.89 7.39
CA LEU A 90 -15.61 23.22 6.81
C LEU A 90 -16.47 24.33 7.47
N SER A 91 -17.13 24.07 8.60
CA SER A 91 -17.77 25.15 9.36
C SER A 91 -16.70 26.10 9.97
N PRO A 92 -17.07 27.35 10.30
CA PRO A 92 -16.15 28.27 10.98
C PRO A 92 -15.55 27.69 12.27
N GLU A 93 -16.34 26.94 13.03
CA GLU A 93 -15.92 26.28 14.27
C GLU A 93 -14.93 25.15 14.02
N TYR A 94 -15.13 24.38 12.94
CA TYR A 94 -14.18 23.36 12.50
C TYR A 94 -12.84 23.99 12.09
N LEU A 95 -12.88 25.03 11.26
CA LEU A 95 -11.68 25.73 10.78
C LEU A 95 -10.93 26.43 11.92
N ASP A 96 -11.63 26.88 12.98
CA ASP A 96 -11.00 27.41 14.20
C ASP A 96 -10.22 26.32 14.96
N ILE A 97 -10.70 25.06 14.95
CA ILE A 97 -9.96 23.94 15.52
C ILE A 97 -8.73 23.61 14.66
N VAL A 98 -8.86 23.60 13.34
CA VAL A 98 -7.70 23.41 12.43
C VAL A 98 -6.65 24.47 12.70
N LYS A 99 -7.06 25.74 12.78
CA LYS A 99 -6.13 26.83 13.12
C LYS A 99 -5.45 26.63 14.46
N PHE A 100 -6.18 26.16 15.46
CA PHE A 100 -5.61 25.86 16.77
C PHE A 100 -4.53 24.77 16.71
N VAL A 101 -4.74 23.70 15.92
CA VAL A 101 -3.72 22.66 15.68
C VAL A 101 -2.46 23.27 15.11
N VAL A 102 -2.61 24.06 14.02
CA VAL A 102 -1.47 24.68 13.35
C VAL A 102 -0.71 25.61 14.29
N ASP A 103 -1.41 26.46 15.04
CA ASP A 103 -0.81 27.38 16.01
C ASP A 103 -0.05 26.62 17.12
N GLU A 104 -0.61 25.50 17.65
CA GLU A 104 0.01 24.73 18.72
C GLU A 104 1.21 23.90 18.22
N CYS A 105 1.15 23.37 16.99
CA CYS A 105 2.28 22.72 16.35
C CYS A 105 3.42 23.72 16.09
N LYS A 106 3.10 24.89 15.53
CA LYS A 106 4.08 25.97 15.30
C LYS A 106 4.84 26.38 16.58
N LYS A 107 4.12 26.56 17.71
CA LYS A 107 4.73 26.90 19.02
C LYS A 107 5.78 25.87 19.48
N ARG A 108 5.65 24.63 19.06
CA ARG A 108 6.54 23.50 19.44
C ARG A 108 7.54 23.13 18.36
N GLY A 109 7.56 23.87 17.23
CA GLY A 109 8.38 23.53 16.07
C GLY A 109 7.97 22.20 15.42
N MET A 110 6.71 21.80 15.58
CA MET A 110 6.11 20.67 14.89
C MET A 110 5.50 21.09 13.58
N TYR A 111 5.24 20.12 12.71
CA TYR A 111 4.64 20.32 11.39
C TYR A 111 3.26 19.68 11.30
N VAL A 112 2.52 20.04 10.25
CA VAL A 112 1.15 19.58 10.01
C VAL A 112 1.02 19.09 8.57
N TRP A 113 0.35 17.94 8.38
CA TRP A 113 -0.26 17.53 7.13
C TRP A 113 -1.78 17.62 7.28
N ILE A 114 -2.47 18.01 6.22
CA ILE A 114 -3.92 18.16 6.23
C ILE A 114 -4.51 17.17 5.23
N GLU A 115 -5.32 16.23 5.70
CA GLU A 115 -6.29 15.57 4.84
C GLU A 115 -7.46 16.52 4.68
N GLY A 116 -7.55 17.06 3.47
CA GLY A 116 -8.47 18.16 3.22
C GLY A 116 -9.91 17.72 3.04
N ASP A 117 -10.14 16.47 2.72
CA ASP A 117 -11.48 15.91 2.52
C ASP A 117 -12.16 15.47 3.82
N CYS A 118 -13.34 14.92 3.72
CA CYS A 118 -14.13 14.42 4.85
C CYS A 118 -14.70 13.06 4.52
N GLY A 119 -14.02 12.02 4.93
CA GLY A 119 -14.20 10.64 4.50
C GLY A 119 -13.36 10.31 3.27
N TYR A 120 -13.33 9.06 2.85
CA TYR A 120 -12.57 8.59 1.70
C TYR A 120 -13.45 7.81 0.70
N PRO A 121 -13.06 7.72 -0.60
CA PRO A 121 -11.91 8.37 -1.24
C PRO A 121 -12.01 9.89 -1.34
N ASP A 122 -10.85 10.55 -1.55
CA ASP A 122 -10.80 11.99 -1.80
C ASP A 122 -11.58 12.39 -3.07
N GLY A 123 -12.07 13.65 -3.08
CA GLY A 123 -12.97 14.14 -4.11
C GLY A 123 -14.43 14.11 -3.67
N PHE A 124 -14.71 13.49 -2.51
CA PHE A 124 -16.06 13.48 -1.94
C PHE A 124 -16.44 14.84 -1.35
N ALA A 125 -15.49 15.55 -0.72
CA ALA A 125 -15.69 16.85 -0.08
C ALA A 125 -16.88 16.89 0.89
N GLY A 126 -17.13 15.77 1.63
CA GLY A 126 -18.32 15.63 2.47
C GLY A 126 -19.65 15.70 1.69
N GLY A 127 -19.66 15.45 0.40
CA GLY A 127 -20.82 15.53 -0.49
C GLY A 127 -21.22 16.96 -0.89
N LEU A 128 -20.48 17.99 -0.48
CA LEU A 128 -20.85 19.38 -0.71
C LEU A 128 -20.84 19.77 -2.18
N ILE A 129 -19.88 19.26 -2.97
CA ILE A 129 -19.73 19.61 -4.37
C ILE A 129 -20.84 19.00 -5.21
N THR A 130 -21.02 17.70 -5.12
CA THR A 130 -21.99 16.99 -5.96
C THR A 130 -23.44 17.26 -5.55
N GLN A 131 -23.67 17.76 -4.34
CA GLN A 131 -24.96 18.28 -3.92
C GLN A 131 -25.35 19.53 -4.72
N ASP A 132 -24.42 20.48 -4.91
CA ASP A 132 -24.66 21.73 -5.63
C ASP A 132 -24.42 21.61 -7.14
N TYR A 133 -23.50 20.73 -7.56
CA TYR A 133 -23.07 20.50 -8.94
C TYR A 133 -23.13 19.01 -9.29
N PRO A 134 -24.33 18.38 -9.36
CA PRO A 134 -24.47 16.95 -9.59
C PRO A 134 -23.86 16.47 -10.92
N GLN A 135 -23.76 17.36 -11.91
CA GLN A 135 -23.11 17.07 -13.20
C GLN A 135 -21.59 16.91 -13.11
N LEU A 136 -20.96 17.29 -12.00
CA LEU A 136 -19.53 17.10 -11.72
C LEU A 136 -19.25 15.84 -10.92
N GLY A 137 -20.27 15.04 -10.62
CA GLY A 137 -20.10 13.74 -9.96
C GLY A 137 -19.45 12.72 -10.87
N GLN A 138 -18.82 11.73 -10.25
CA GLN A 138 -18.12 10.64 -10.92
C GLN A 138 -19.02 9.89 -11.88
N GLN A 139 -18.52 9.64 -13.09
CA GLN A 139 -19.27 9.02 -14.19
C GLN A 139 -18.59 7.76 -14.69
N GLY A 140 -19.41 6.84 -15.20
CA GLY A 140 -18.89 5.60 -15.74
C GLY A 140 -19.79 4.94 -16.75
N ILE A 141 -19.30 3.89 -17.39
CA ILE A 141 -20.04 3.04 -18.29
C ILE A 141 -20.10 1.62 -17.74
N VAL A 142 -21.28 1.01 -17.86
CA VAL A 142 -21.57 -0.32 -17.34
C VAL A 142 -22.47 -1.10 -18.30
N ALA A 143 -22.36 -2.43 -18.27
CA ALA A 143 -23.27 -3.36 -18.96
C ALA A 143 -24.30 -3.89 -17.96
N ASP A 144 -25.22 -3.03 -17.50
CA ASP A 144 -26.14 -3.30 -16.40
C ASP A 144 -27.56 -3.68 -16.81
N ALA A 145 -27.95 -3.40 -18.07
CA ALA A 145 -29.29 -3.66 -18.56
C ALA A 145 -29.30 -4.77 -19.61
N HIS A 146 -30.28 -5.68 -19.52
CA HIS A 146 -30.40 -6.78 -20.48
C HIS A 146 -31.83 -7.27 -20.65
N CYS A 147 -32.12 -7.92 -21.79
CA CYS A 147 -33.37 -8.64 -22.01
C CYS A 147 -33.14 -9.93 -22.79
N ILE A 148 -34.01 -10.92 -22.53
CA ILE A 148 -33.97 -12.20 -23.23
C ILE A 148 -35.00 -12.19 -24.34
N ILE A 149 -34.57 -12.51 -25.56
CA ILE A 149 -35.43 -12.61 -26.75
C ILE A 149 -35.38 -14.01 -27.31
N ALA A 150 -36.52 -14.65 -27.41
CA ALA A 150 -36.65 -16.01 -27.97
C ALA A 150 -36.20 -16.05 -29.42
N GLY A 151 -35.50 -17.14 -29.80
CA GLY A 151 -35.02 -17.32 -31.16
C GLY A 151 -36.15 -17.23 -32.22
N GLY A 152 -35.90 -16.49 -33.31
CA GLY A 152 -36.85 -16.20 -34.36
C GLY A 152 -37.88 -15.13 -34.04
N LYS A 153 -37.88 -14.54 -32.85
CA LYS A 153 -38.79 -13.43 -32.50
C LYS A 153 -38.22 -12.08 -32.92
N SER A 154 -39.12 -11.21 -33.42
CA SER A 154 -38.86 -9.80 -33.65
C SER A 154 -39.40 -8.98 -32.48
N VAL A 155 -38.63 -7.99 -32.04
CA VAL A 155 -39.01 -7.06 -30.96
C VAL A 155 -38.84 -5.63 -31.43
N SER A 156 -39.64 -4.72 -30.85
CA SER A 156 -39.48 -3.27 -31.00
C SER A 156 -39.88 -2.60 -29.69
N PHE A 157 -38.93 -1.89 -29.06
CA PHE A 157 -39.18 -1.15 -27.82
C PHE A 157 -38.23 0.06 -27.71
N PRO A 158 -38.54 1.07 -26.89
CA PRO A 158 -37.65 2.18 -26.64
C PRO A 158 -36.34 1.68 -26.02
N LEU A 159 -35.21 2.23 -26.48
CA LEU A 159 -33.92 1.95 -25.84
C LEU A 159 -33.95 2.29 -24.35
N PRO A 160 -33.28 1.48 -23.50
CA PRO A 160 -32.93 1.92 -22.16
C PRO A 160 -32.24 3.28 -22.19
N SER A 161 -32.56 4.17 -21.24
CA SER A 161 -31.93 5.48 -21.18
C SER A 161 -30.39 5.36 -21.08
N ASP A 162 -29.66 6.30 -21.66
CA ASP A 162 -28.23 6.44 -21.62
C ASP A 162 -27.43 5.27 -22.23
N THR A 163 -28.07 4.52 -23.16
CA THR A 163 -27.39 3.43 -23.89
C THR A 163 -26.31 4.00 -24.81
N LEU A 164 -25.12 3.42 -24.72
CA LEU A 164 -23.94 3.78 -25.51
C LEU A 164 -23.50 2.65 -26.45
N GLY A 165 -24.00 1.44 -26.26
CA GLY A 165 -23.67 0.30 -27.10
C GLY A 165 -24.57 -0.90 -26.81
N ILE A 166 -24.72 -1.80 -27.78
CA ILE A 166 -25.60 -2.98 -27.68
C ILE A 166 -24.90 -4.19 -28.25
N TYR A 167 -24.96 -5.31 -27.53
CA TYR A 167 -24.54 -6.60 -28.09
C TYR A 167 -25.50 -7.74 -27.72
N ALA A 168 -25.51 -8.77 -28.54
CA ALA A 168 -26.30 -9.98 -28.37
C ALA A 168 -25.39 -11.20 -28.18
N SER A 169 -25.71 -12.05 -27.22
CA SER A 169 -25.08 -13.35 -27.04
C SER A 169 -26.13 -14.45 -26.88
N GLN A 170 -25.80 -15.70 -27.15
CA GLN A 170 -26.70 -16.80 -26.84
C GLN A 170 -26.96 -16.87 -25.35
N ALA A 171 -28.23 -16.89 -24.93
CA ALA A 171 -28.61 -16.98 -23.54
C ALA A 171 -28.13 -18.32 -22.95
N ALA A 172 -27.48 -18.26 -21.78
CA ALA A 172 -27.21 -19.46 -21.01
C ALA A 172 -28.51 -20.13 -20.58
N ALA A 173 -28.52 -21.47 -20.44
CA ALA A 173 -29.67 -22.21 -19.94
C ALA A 173 -30.25 -21.54 -18.68
N ALA A 174 -31.59 -21.38 -18.67
CA ALA A 174 -32.31 -20.60 -17.68
C ALA A 174 -31.84 -20.87 -16.25
N ALA A 175 -31.44 -19.80 -15.56
CA ALA A 175 -31.23 -19.85 -14.12
C ALA A 175 -32.56 -20.24 -13.42
N PRO A 176 -32.52 -20.91 -12.24
CA PRO A 176 -33.71 -21.25 -11.48
C PRO A 176 -34.57 -20.00 -11.26
N ALA A 177 -35.89 -20.18 -11.31
CA ALA A 177 -36.87 -19.12 -11.17
C ALA A 177 -36.54 -18.23 -9.96
N ALA A 178 -36.48 -16.91 -10.20
CA ALA A 178 -36.28 -15.94 -9.13
C ALA A 178 -37.42 -16.03 -8.11
N GLU A 179 -37.15 -15.73 -6.85
CA GLU A 179 -38.20 -15.51 -5.84
C GLU A 179 -39.18 -14.44 -6.31
N ALA A 180 -40.41 -14.48 -5.84
CA ALA A 180 -41.45 -13.53 -6.25
C ALA A 180 -40.97 -12.09 -6.05
N GLY A 181 -40.97 -11.29 -7.11
CA GLY A 181 -40.49 -9.92 -7.10
C GLY A 181 -41.35 -9.01 -6.22
N GLN A 182 -40.74 -8.02 -5.62
CA GLN A 182 -41.44 -6.93 -4.95
C GLN A 182 -41.85 -5.89 -5.98
N ALA A 183 -43.18 -5.59 -6.07
CA ALA A 183 -43.68 -4.59 -6.99
C ALA A 183 -43.20 -3.17 -6.63
N ILE A 184 -42.77 -2.41 -7.63
CA ILE A 184 -42.39 -1.01 -7.51
C ILE A 184 -43.42 -0.15 -8.21
N GLN A 185 -43.82 0.95 -7.58
CA GLN A 185 -44.78 1.89 -8.18
C GLN A 185 -44.15 2.57 -9.41
N ILE A 186 -44.89 2.58 -10.52
CA ILE A 186 -44.44 3.31 -11.73
C ILE A 186 -44.47 4.82 -11.44
N PRO A 187 -43.34 5.53 -11.58
CA PRO A 187 -43.32 6.97 -11.31
C PRO A 187 -44.15 7.76 -12.32
N ALA A 188 -44.93 8.75 -11.83
CA ALA A 188 -45.79 9.56 -12.67
C ALA A 188 -45.03 10.44 -13.67
N ASP A 189 -43.80 10.82 -13.35
CA ASP A 189 -42.90 11.59 -14.20
C ASP A 189 -41.99 10.71 -15.09
N GLY A 190 -42.16 9.40 -15.00
CA GLY A 190 -41.34 8.42 -15.71
C GLY A 190 -39.89 8.29 -15.20
N LYS A 191 -39.50 8.92 -14.08
CA LYS A 191 -38.13 8.83 -13.52
C LYS A 191 -38.10 7.87 -12.36
N LEU A 192 -37.51 6.70 -12.56
CA LEU A 192 -37.28 5.74 -11.48
C LEU A 192 -35.93 5.99 -10.80
N ASN A 193 -36.01 6.28 -9.51
CA ASN A 193 -34.84 6.33 -8.61
C ASN A 193 -35.03 5.24 -7.58
N TRP A 194 -34.42 4.08 -7.77
CA TRP A 194 -34.63 2.93 -6.91
C TRP A 194 -33.32 2.53 -6.23
N TYR A 195 -33.31 2.55 -4.89
CA TYR A 195 -32.15 2.23 -4.07
C TYR A 195 -32.10 0.74 -3.72
N GLY A 196 -31.02 0.07 -4.09
CA GLY A 196 -30.71 -1.28 -3.66
C GLY A 196 -30.09 -1.28 -2.24
N ALA A 197 -30.80 -1.79 -1.24
CA ALA A 197 -30.33 -1.81 0.14
C ALA A 197 -28.96 -2.49 0.25
N SER A 198 -28.13 -2.01 1.20
CA SER A 198 -26.83 -2.60 1.46
C SER A 198 -26.92 -4.07 1.90
N GLY A 199 -25.98 -4.90 1.46
CA GLY A 199 -25.91 -6.32 1.80
C GLY A 199 -26.48 -7.30 0.80
N SER A 200 -27.19 -6.84 -0.23
CA SER A 200 -27.74 -7.70 -1.30
C SER A 200 -27.67 -6.99 -2.65
N SER A 201 -27.36 -7.71 -3.70
CA SER A 201 -27.54 -7.24 -5.07
C SER A 201 -28.96 -7.54 -5.54
N TYR A 202 -29.48 -6.74 -6.45
CA TYR A 202 -30.86 -6.81 -6.92
C TYR A 202 -30.91 -6.87 -8.44
N GLU A 203 -32.05 -7.31 -8.94
CA GLU A 203 -32.47 -7.15 -10.32
C GLU A 203 -33.79 -6.39 -10.34
N VAL A 204 -33.82 -5.26 -11.03
CA VAL A 204 -35.04 -4.48 -11.26
C VAL A 204 -35.51 -4.76 -12.67
N THR A 205 -36.73 -5.30 -12.80
CA THR A 205 -37.34 -5.67 -14.08
C THR A 205 -38.41 -4.67 -14.43
N VAL A 206 -38.26 -4.01 -15.58
CA VAL A 206 -39.24 -3.11 -16.17
C VAL A 206 -39.90 -3.83 -17.34
N THR A 207 -41.22 -4.09 -17.27
CA THR A 207 -41.96 -4.81 -18.30
C THR A 207 -42.89 -3.84 -19.02
N ASP A 208 -42.82 -3.82 -20.34
CA ASP A 208 -43.68 -3.00 -21.17
C ASP A 208 -45.07 -3.66 -21.43
N ALA A 209 -45.97 -2.93 -22.10
CA ALA A 209 -47.31 -3.42 -22.47
C ALA A 209 -47.29 -4.60 -23.46
N ASN A 210 -46.20 -4.82 -24.17
CA ASN A 210 -46.01 -5.93 -25.11
C ASN A 210 -45.37 -7.16 -24.45
N GLY A 211 -45.06 -7.06 -23.16
CA GLY A 211 -44.45 -8.15 -22.39
C GLY A 211 -42.92 -8.22 -22.54
N VAL A 212 -42.25 -7.22 -23.10
CA VAL A 212 -40.78 -7.14 -23.11
C VAL A 212 -40.29 -6.71 -21.74
N ALA A 213 -39.45 -7.52 -21.16
CA ALA A 213 -38.90 -7.32 -19.81
C ALA A 213 -37.41 -6.92 -19.90
N ILE A 214 -37.10 -5.67 -19.56
CA ILE A 214 -35.72 -5.19 -19.43
C ILE A 214 -35.34 -5.31 -17.98
N ARG A 215 -34.23 -6.00 -17.70
CA ARG A 215 -33.69 -6.25 -16.39
C ARG A 215 -32.47 -5.40 -16.15
N TYR A 216 -32.43 -4.70 -15.01
CA TYR A 216 -31.31 -3.88 -14.57
C TYR A 216 -30.69 -4.51 -13.36
N SER A 217 -29.37 -4.77 -13.43
CA SER A 217 -28.60 -5.24 -12.31
C SER A 217 -28.23 -4.07 -11.41
N VAL A 218 -28.61 -4.14 -10.13
CA VAL A 218 -28.33 -3.10 -9.15
C VAL A 218 -27.47 -3.69 -8.03
N VAL A 219 -26.28 -3.15 -7.84
CA VAL A 219 -25.37 -3.55 -6.77
C VAL A 219 -25.88 -3.05 -5.42
N ALA A 220 -25.54 -3.75 -4.36
CA ALA A 220 -25.83 -3.37 -2.99
C ALA A 220 -25.35 -1.93 -2.68
N GLY A 221 -26.24 -1.11 -2.14
CA GLY A 221 -25.91 0.28 -1.81
C GLY A 221 -25.96 1.27 -2.96
N GLN A 222 -26.22 0.81 -4.21
CA GLN A 222 -26.34 1.68 -5.39
C GLN A 222 -27.81 2.05 -5.67
N THR A 223 -28.00 3.17 -6.35
CA THR A 223 -29.32 3.61 -6.81
C THR A 223 -29.41 3.47 -8.32
N LEU A 224 -30.45 2.78 -8.81
CA LEU A 224 -30.78 2.72 -10.23
C LEU A 224 -31.52 4.01 -10.62
N HIS A 225 -30.95 4.76 -11.54
CA HIS A 225 -31.55 5.93 -12.15
C HIS A 225 -31.86 5.62 -13.60
N ILE A 226 -33.15 5.56 -13.97
CA ILE A 226 -33.59 5.33 -15.35
C ILE A 226 -34.82 6.14 -15.70
N GLN A 227 -34.95 6.48 -17.00
CA GLN A 227 -36.19 6.94 -17.56
C GLN A 227 -37.02 5.71 -17.94
N VAL A 228 -38.14 5.52 -17.27
CA VAL A 228 -39.07 4.41 -17.52
C VAL A 228 -39.89 4.69 -18.80
N PRO A 229 -39.98 3.72 -19.76
CA PRO A 229 -40.76 3.89 -20.97
C PRO A 229 -42.21 4.22 -20.65
N PRO A 230 -42.88 5.10 -21.44
CA PRO A 230 -44.28 5.50 -21.20
C PRO A 230 -45.28 4.35 -21.26
N ASN A 231 -44.96 3.27 -21.98
CA ASN A 231 -45.80 2.06 -22.12
C ASN A 231 -45.47 0.99 -21.06
N THR A 232 -44.82 1.33 -19.97
CA THR A 232 -44.47 0.39 -18.90
C THR A 232 -45.73 -0.13 -18.21
N ARG A 233 -45.82 -1.46 -18.11
CA ARG A 233 -46.91 -2.19 -17.46
C ARG A 233 -46.63 -2.49 -15.99
N SER A 234 -45.40 -2.91 -15.67
CA SER A 234 -44.98 -3.24 -14.31
C SER A 234 -43.51 -2.99 -14.10
N ILE A 235 -43.14 -2.70 -12.82
CA ILE A 235 -41.76 -2.66 -12.33
C ILE A 235 -41.67 -3.55 -11.10
N GLU A 236 -40.70 -4.44 -11.06
CA GLU A 236 -40.48 -5.38 -9.95
C GLU A 236 -39.01 -5.44 -9.59
N SER A 237 -38.71 -5.62 -8.28
CA SER A 237 -37.36 -5.89 -7.84
C SER A 237 -37.27 -7.30 -7.24
N THR A 238 -36.20 -8.01 -7.55
CA THR A 238 -35.88 -9.33 -6.98
C THR A 238 -34.49 -9.30 -6.36
N THR A 239 -34.32 -9.94 -5.21
CA THR A 239 -33.00 -10.12 -4.59
C THR A 239 -32.24 -11.20 -5.34
N ARG A 240 -31.00 -10.95 -5.71
CA ARG A 240 -30.10 -11.97 -6.25
C ARG A 240 -29.40 -12.67 -5.11
N ALA A 241 -29.45 -13.99 -5.08
CA ALA A 241 -28.64 -14.77 -4.15
C ALA A 241 -27.16 -14.44 -4.39
N ALA A 242 -26.45 -14.07 -3.33
CA ALA A 242 -25.02 -13.93 -3.39
C ALA A 242 -24.42 -15.29 -3.81
N GLY A 243 -23.68 -15.33 -4.91
CA GLY A 243 -22.89 -16.50 -5.27
C GLY A 243 -21.96 -16.89 -4.11
N PRO A 244 -21.45 -18.13 -4.04
CA PRO A 244 -20.58 -18.54 -2.94
C PRO A 244 -19.40 -17.59 -2.83
N ARG A 245 -19.32 -16.87 -1.71
CA ARG A 245 -18.26 -15.93 -1.37
C ARG A 245 -16.94 -16.68 -1.26
N GLY A 246 -16.03 -16.43 -2.17
CA GLY A 246 -14.61 -16.62 -1.90
C GLY A 246 -14.24 -15.60 -0.82
N GLY A 247 -13.63 -16.08 0.27
CA GLY A 247 -13.55 -15.34 1.52
C GLY A 247 -12.80 -14.03 1.47
N GLY A 248 -13.26 -13.10 2.28
CA GLY A 248 -12.50 -12.08 2.96
C GLY A 248 -12.44 -10.70 2.27
N GLY A 249 -13.32 -9.78 2.66
CA GLY A 249 -13.26 -8.35 2.41
C GLY A 249 -14.65 -7.72 2.52
N PRO A 250 -14.82 -6.51 3.04
CA PRO A 250 -16.09 -5.81 3.01
C PRO A 250 -16.52 -5.57 1.57
N ALA A 251 -17.81 -5.72 1.32
CA ALA A 251 -18.43 -5.72 0.00
C ALA A 251 -18.24 -4.39 -0.76
N GLY A 252 -17.17 -4.31 -1.53
CA GLY A 252 -17.03 -3.35 -2.62
C GLY A 252 -17.64 -3.91 -3.89
N GLY A 253 -18.44 -3.13 -4.54
CA GLY A 253 -19.33 -3.56 -5.60
C GLY A 253 -18.66 -4.01 -6.87
N ALA A 254 -18.76 -5.27 -7.18
CA ALA A 254 -18.49 -5.77 -8.52
C ALA A 254 -19.70 -5.54 -9.45
N ALA A 255 -19.84 -4.38 -10.03
CA ALA A 255 -20.77 -4.10 -11.12
C ALA A 255 -20.10 -4.15 -12.49
N GLY A 256 -19.16 -5.01 -12.73
CA GLY A 256 -18.46 -5.06 -14.01
C GLY A 256 -18.21 -6.41 -14.59
N ALA A 257 -18.55 -7.48 -13.89
CA ALA A 257 -18.20 -8.79 -14.35
C ALA A 257 -19.34 -9.79 -14.23
N ARG A 258 -20.21 -9.83 -15.21
CA ARG A 258 -20.60 -11.16 -15.68
C ARG A 258 -19.45 -11.77 -16.50
N GLY A 259 -18.26 -11.78 -15.95
CA GLY A 259 -17.21 -12.69 -16.30
C GLY A 259 -17.65 -14.07 -15.78
N GLY A 260 -18.20 -14.88 -16.65
CA GLY A 260 -18.77 -16.17 -16.34
C GLY A 260 -17.87 -17.02 -15.47
N ALA A 261 -18.32 -17.34 -14.27
CA ALA A 261 -17.87 -18.54 -13.58
C ALA A 261 -18.09 -19.75 -14.53
N GLY A 262 -16.99 -20.40 -14.84
CA GLY A 262 -16.82 -21.60 -15.60
C GLY A 262 -18.07 -22.46 -15.88
N GLY A 263 -18.59 -22.28 -17.02
CA GLY A 263 -19.36 -23.26 -17.75
C GLY A 263 -18.90 -23.14 -19.19
N GLY A 264 -18.10 -24.11 -19.66
CA GLY A 264 -17.76 -24.23 -21.08
C GLY A 264 -19.03 -24.38 -21.86
N ALA A 265 -19.58 -23.26 -22.32
CA ALA A 265 -20.67 -23.25 -23.28
C ALA A 265 -20.05 -22.94 -24.64
N ALA A 266 -20.42 -23.72 -25.63
CA ALA A 266 -20.23 -23.43 -27.03
C ALA A 266 -21.07 -22.19 -27.43
N GLY A 267 -20.73 -21.03 -26.88
CA GLY A 267 -21.29 -19.73 -27.26
C GLY A 267 -20.44 -19.13 -28.36
N GLY A 268 -21.01 -18.85 -29.52
CA GLY A 268 -20.35 -18.11 -30.58
C GLY A 268 -19.93 -16.72 -30.12
N GLN A 269 -19.13 -16.01 -30.92
CA GLN A 269 -18.77 -14.62 -30.69
C GLN A 269 -20.05 -13.75 -30.52
N PRO A 270 -20.07 -12.80 -29.59
CA PRO A 270 -21.23 -11.89 -29.46
C PRO A 270 -21.43 -11.08 -30.74
N THR A 271 -22.70 -10.79 -31.04
CA THR A 271 -23.09 -9.98 -32.20
C THR A 271 -23.24 -8.55 -31.74
N ILE A 272 -22.45 -7.63 -32.27
CA ILE A 272 -22.62 -6.19 -32.01
C ILE A 272 -23.80 -5.69 -32.82
N ILE A 273 -24.71 -4.97 -32.15
CA ILE A 273 -25.89 -4.38 -32.75
C ILE A 273 -25.67 -2.88 -32.86
N PRO A 274 -25.74 -2.28 -34.07
CA PRO A 274 -25.61 -0.83 -34.23
C PRO A 274 -26.68 -0.07 -33.44
N ASP A 275 -26.33 1.05 -32.85
CA ASP A 275 -27.25 1.92 -32.14
C ASP A 275 -28.33 2.46 -33.09
N PRO A 276 -29.63 2.30 -32.77
CA PRO A 276 -30.69 2.80 -33.60
C PRO A 276 -30.81 4.34 -33.49
N ALA A 277 -30.75 5.01 -34.63
CA ALA A 277 -30.79 6.47 -34.70
C ALA A 277 -32.12 7.08 -34.22
N ASP A 278 -33.22 6.30 -34.18
CA ASP A 278 -34.53 6.74 -33.74
C ASP A 278 -34.87 6.45 -32.27
N GLY A 279 -33.85 5.98 -31.48
CA GLY A 279 -34.06 5.63 -30.09
C GLY A 279 -34.97 4.41 -29.85
N GLN A 280 -35.27 3.66 -30.90
CA GLN A 280 -36.10 2.46 -30.86
C GLN A 280 -35.26 1.22 -31.16
N PHE A 281 -35.09 0.35 -30.21
CA PHE A 281 -34.46 -0.95 -30.44
C PHE A 281 -35.39 -1.83 -31.29
N LYS A 282 -34.93 -2.24 -32.45
CA LYS A 282 -35.64 -3.13 -33.38
C LYS A 282 -34.72 -4.25 -33.79
N TRP A 283 -35.04 -5.46 -33.42
CA TRP A 283 -34.16 -6.61 -33.70
C TRP A 283 -34.94 -7.88 -33.86
N THR A 284 -34.47 -8.76 -34.74
CA THR A 284 -34.99 -10.10 -34.92
C THR A 284 -33.93 -11.11 -34.48
N ALA A 285 -34.26 -11.88 -33.45
CA ALA A 285 -33.38 -12.90 -32.95
C ALA A 285 -33.12 -13.99 -33.99
N PRO A 286 -31.89 -14.40 -34.27
CA PRO A 286 -31.62 -15.56 -35.11
C PRO A 286 -32.34 -16.81 -34.55
N ALA A 287 -32.78 -17.71 -35.44
CA ALA A 287 -33.40 -18.96 -35.05
C ALA A 287 -32.36 -19.85 -34.28
N GLY A 288 -32.84 -20.63 -33.32
CA GLY A 288 -32.02 -21.61 -32.62
C GLY A 288 -31.53 -21.19 -31.24
N GLY A 289 -32.43 -21.04 -30.31
CA GLY A 289 -32.16 -20.72 -28.92
C GLY A 289 -32.54 -19.26 -28.55
N ASP A 290 -32.47 -18.97 -27.25
CA ASP A 290 -32.77 -17.62 -26.77
C ASP A 290 -31.52 -16.76 -26.83
N TRP A 291 -31.72 -15.46 -26.96
CA TRP A 291 -30.65 -14.45 -27.06
C TRP A 291 -30.74 -13.48 -25.90
N ASP A 292 -29.62 -13.25 -25.24
CA ASP A 292 -29.45 -12.23 -24.22
C ASP A 292 -28.91 -10.96 -24.90
N ILE A 293 -29.71 -9.91 -24.91
CA ILE A 293 -29.35 -8.59 -25.44
C ILE A 293 -28.89 -7.77 -24.25
N THR A 294 -27.67 -7.32 -24.29
CA THR A 294 -27.08 -6.47 -23.25
C THR A 294 -26.89 -5.05 -23.75
N PHE A 295 -27.31 -4.09 -22.94
CA PHE A 295 -27.19 -2.65 -23.20
C PHE A 295 -26.05 -2.12 -22.28
N VAL A 296 -25.05 -1.52 -22.91
CA VAL A 296 -23.99 -0.79 -22.25
C VAL A 296 -24.43 0.65 -22.05
N ARG A 297 -24.45 1.12 -20.82
CA ARG A 297 -25.04 2.40 -20.45
C ARG A 297 -24.02 3.33 -19.79
N HIS A 298 -24.18 4.63 -20.00
CA HIS A 298 -23.58 5.68 -19.20
C HIS A 298 -24.40 5.92 -17.94
N LEU A 299 -23.71 6.15 -16.81
CA LEU A 299 -24.38 6.57 -15.58
C LEU A 299 -23.47 7.38 -14.68
N TYR A 300 -24.07 8.11 -13.76
CA TYR A 300 -23.37 8.73 -12.64
C TYR A 300 -23.28 7.75 -11.49
N ARG A 301 -22.17 7.80 -10.76
CA ARG A 301 -22.06 7.06 -9.50
C ARG A 301 -23.16 7.57 -8.56
N SER A 302 -23.87 6.66 -7.95
CA SER A 302 -25.05 6.98 -7.13
C SER A 302 -24.83 6.78 -5.64
N SER A 303 -23.65 6.30 -5.28
CA SER A 303 -23.26 6.07 -3.89
C SER A 303 -21.89 6.66 -3.67
N PRO A 304 -21.70 7.39 -2.60
CA PRO A 304 -20.36 7.66 -2.16
C PRO A 304 -19.75 6.36 -1.70
N THR A 305 -18.59 6.40 -1.44
CA THR A 305 -17.64 5.42 -1.12
C THR A 305 -17.92 4.52 0.00
N ARG A 306 -16.99 3.69 0.27
CA ARG A 306 -16.95 2.67 1.29
C ARG A 306 -17.30 3.16 2.70
N ASN A 307 -17.12 4.49 2.94
CA ASN A 307 -17.09 4.97 4.31
C ASN A 307 -18.29 5.63 4.83
N ASP A 308 -19.26 5.92 3.88
CA ASP A 308 -20.18 6.82 4.30
C ASP A 308 -21.45 6.52 4.58
N ALA A 309 -21.70 5.44 4.16
CA ALA A 309 -23.05 4.98 4.11
C ALA A 309 -23.77 5.00 5.41
N GLY A 310 -23.08 5.04 6.52
CA GLY A 310 -23.70 4.74 7.80
C GLY A 310 -24.35 5.89 8.50
N GLU A 311 -23.89 7.11 8.29
CA GLU A 311 -24.17 8.09 9.28
C GLU A 311 -25.08 9.22 8.93
N ASN A 312 -24.98 9.62 7.73
CA ASN A 312 -25.93 10.55 7.19
C ASN A 312 -27.02 9.84 6.38
N GLY A 313 -27.61 8.82 6.87
CA GLY A 313 -28.65 7.96 6.24
C GLY A 313 -29.39 8.46 4.98
N GLY A 314 -29.10 9.65 4.54
CA GLY A 314 -29.53 10.27 3.30
C GLY A 314 -28.50 10.22 2.18
N ALA A 315 -27.21 10.21 2.49
CA ALA A 315 -26.16 10.27 1.49
C ALA A 315 -26.20 9.07 0.51
N THR A 316 -26.37 7.87 1.05
CA THR A 316 -26.46 6.63 0.26
C THR A 316 -27.70 6.51 -0.63
N LYS A 317 -28.71 7.32 -0.43
CA LYS A 317 -29.95 7.32 -1.19
C LYS A 317 -30.04 8.47 -2.19
N ASP A 318 -29.10 9.39 -2.15
CA ASP A 318 -29.10 10.58 -3.00
C ASP A 318 -27.87 10.56 -3.90
N SER A 319 -28.06 10.45 -5.21
CA SER A 319 -27.00 10.45 -6.22
C SER A 319 -26.12 11.70 -6.24
N ARG A 320 -26.51 12.76 -5.51
CA ARG A 320 -25.71 13.98 -5.38
C ARG A 320 -24.55 13.82 -4.39
N TYR A 321 -24.55 12.76 -3.59
CA TYR A 321 -23.48 12.51 -2.63
C TYR A 321 -22.54 11.45 -3.20
N THR A 322 -21.57 11.89 -3.98
CA THR A 322 -20.53 11.03 -4.56
C THR A 322 -19.24 11.83 -4.75
N GLU A 323 -18.17 11.17 -5.12
CA GLU A 323 -16.91 11.78 -5.52
C GLU A 323 -17.10 12.60 -6.80
N ILE A 324 -16.20 13.55 -7.04
CA ILE A 324 -16.18 14.33 -8.28
C ILE A 324 -15.70 13.47 -9.46
N ASP A 325 -16.01 13.90 -10.66
CA ASP A 325 -15.44 13.33 -11.89
C ASP A 325 -13.96 13.71 -12.01
N TYR A 326 -13.06 12.79 -11.65
CA TYR A 326 -11.62 13.01 -11.72
C TYR A 326 -11.09 13.21 -13.14
N LEU A 327 -11.85 12.81 -14.17
CA LEU A 327 -11.46 13.02 -15.55
C LEU A 327 -11.89 14.41 -16.08
N ASP A 328 -12.75 15.14 -15.34
CA ASP A 328 -13.17 16.49 -15.72
C ASP A 328 -12.35 17.56 -14.95
N PRO A 329 -11.46 18.34 -15.62
CA PRO A 329 -10.71 19.39 -14.96
C PRO A 329 -11.58 20.48 -14.32
N ALA A 330 -12.85 20.63 -14.76
CA ALA A 330 -13.77 21.57 -14.13
C ALA A 330 -14.20 21.07 -12.74
N ALA A 331 -14.36 19.77 -12.56
CA ALA A 331 -14.67 19.17 -11.27
C ALA A 331 -13.50 19.36 -10.27
N THR A 332 -12.28 19.11 -10.70
CA THR A 332 -11.07 19.35 -9.89
C THR A 332 -10.90 20.83 -9.51
N ALA A 333 -11.19 21.73 -10.44
CA ALA A 333 -11.13 23.17 -10.14
C ALA A 333 -12.16 23.60 -9.08
N VAL A 334 -13.37 23.03 -9.12
CA VAL A 334 -14.38 23.25 -8.06
C VAL A 334 -13.95 22.63 -6.73
N TYR A 335 -13.36 21.45 -6.77
CA TYR A 335 -12.81 20.79 -5.56
C TYR A 335 -11.74 21.65 -4.89
N LEU A 336 -10.75 22.13 -5.64
CA LEU A 336 -9.73 23.05 -5.12
C LEU A 336 -10.35 24.30 -4.47
N LYS A 337 -11.34 24.89 -5.14
CA LYS A 337 -12.02 26.08 -4.63
C LYS A 337 -12.84 25.83 -3.37
N CYS A 338 -13.57 24.74 -3.32
CA CYS A 338 -14.46 24.44 -2.20
C CYS A 338 -13.71 23.93 -0.98
N VAL A 339 -12.68 23.14 -1.17
CA VAL A 339 -11.90 22.49 -0.10
C VAL A 339 -10.63 23.28 0.20
N HIS A 340 -9.66 23.25 -0.70
CA HIS A 340 -8.32 23.78 -0.46
C HIS A 340 -8.30 25.29 -0.13
N GLU A 341 -9.06 26.10 -0.90
CA GLU A 341 -9.15 27.53 -0.62
C GLU A 341 -9.93 27.85 0.66
N ALA A 342 -10.76 26.95 1.18
CA ALA A 342 -11.42 27.18 2.46
C ALA A 342 -10.41 27.15 3.62
N TYR A 343 -9.47 26.20 3.58
CA TYR A 343 -8.35 26.16 4.54
C TYR A 343 -7.37 27.31 4.31
N GLU A 344 -7.06 27.65 3.05
CA GLU A 344 -6.13 28.75 2.70
C GLU A 344 -6.56 30.06 3.33
N LYS A 345 -7.86 30.35 3.38
CA LYS A 345 -8.40 31.58 4.01
C LYS A 345 -8.11 31.66 5.51
N VAL A 346 -7.88 30.55 6.19
CA VAL A 346 -7.74 30.48 7.65
C VAL A 346 -6.30 30.20 8.07
N VAL A 347 -5.58 29.33 7.34
CA VAL A 347 -4.22 28.88 7.69
C VAL A 347 -3.20 29.05 6.56
N GLY A 348 -3.56 29.74 5.47
CA GLY A 348 -2.71 29.91 4.31
C GLY A 348 -1.37 30.60 4.58
N ASP A 349 -1.28 31.46 5.59
CA ASP A 349 -0.02 32.09 6.02
C ASP A 349 1.03 31.08 6.52
N GLU A 350 0.60 29.85 6.87
CA GLU A 350 1.45 28.77 7.36
C GLU A 350 1.75 27.69 6.29
N PHE A 351 1.23 27.85 5.08
CA PHE A 351 1.52 26.97 3.95
C PHE A 351 3.01 27.01 3.59
N GLY A 352 3.61 25.85 3.42
CA GLY A 352 5.04 25.68 3.15
C GLY A 352 5.96 26.06 4.34
N LYS A 353 5.39 26.31 5.52
CA LYS A 353 6.10 26.65 6.75
C LYS A 353 5.80 25.63 7.84
N THR A 354 4.67 25.80 8.54
CA THR A 354 4.17 24.82 9.53
C THR A 354 3.38 23.71 8.85
N ILE A 355 2.65 24.00 7.78
CA ILE A 355 1.91 23.04 6.98
C ILE A 355 2.79 22.59 5.82
N LEU A 356 3.18 21.30 5.82
CA LEU A 356 4.06 20.74 4.79
C LEU A 356 3.30 20.39 3.52
N GLY A 357 2.01 20.05 3.64
CA GLY A 357 1.26 19.64 2.48
C GLY A 357 -0.14 19.12 2.77
N TRP A 358 -0.68 18.53 1.73
CA TRP A 358 -2.01 17.98 1.66
C TRP A 358 -1.98 16.46 1.50
N ARG A 359 -2.79 15.74 2.27
CA ARG A 359 -2.92 14.28 2.14
C ARG A 359 -4.24 13.97 1.48
N PHE A 360 -4.23 12.99 0.58
CA PHE A 360 -5.42 12.39 -0.01
C PHE A 360 -5.48 10.90 0.29
N ASP A 361 -6.68 10.30 0.06
CA ASP A 361 -7.00 8.92 0.38
C ASP A 361 -7.71 8.21 -0.76
N GLU A 362 -7.15 7.10 -1.22
CA GLU A 362 -7.72 6.06 -2.10
C GLU A 362 -8.64 6.53 -3.24
N THR A 363 -8.25 7.57 -3.98
CA THR A 363 -9.02 8.02 -5.15
C THR A 363 -9.10 6.94 -6.21
N ASP A 364 -10.29 6.49 -6.58
CA ASP A 364 -10.47 5.38 -7.49
C ASP A 364 -11.75 5.44 -8.35
N TYR A 365 -11.86 4.51 -9.31
CA TYR A 365 -13.03 4.25 -10.11
C TYR A 365 -13.62 2.86 -9.82
N THR A 366 -13.84 2.53 -8.55
CA THR A 366 -14.39 1.24 -8.16
C THR A 366 -15.78 1.00 -8.72
N GLY A 367 -15.96 -0.12 -9.42
CA GLY A 367 -17.27 -0.67 -9.78
C GLY A 367 -17.79 -0.33 -11.15
N PHE A 368 -17.15 0.54 -11.94
CA PHE A 368 -17.49 0.80 -13.33
C PHE A 368 -16.28 1.32 -14.14
N SER A 369 -16.37 1.22 -15.46
CA SER A 369 -15.34 1.77 -16.34
C SER A 369 -15.45 3.29 -16.39
N PRO A 370 -14.36 4.05 -16.17
CA PRO A 370 -14.38 5.50 -16.13
C PRO A 370 -14.97 6.17 -17.38
N TRP A 371 -15.68 7.25 -17.18
CA TRP A 371 -16.29 8.04 -18.26
C TRP A 371 -16.32 9.52 -17.90
N THR A 372 -16.19 10.36 -18.92
CA THR A 372 -16.47 11.79 -18.86
C THR A 372 -16.93 12.28 -20.22
N PRO A 373 -17.72 13.36 -20.33
CA PRO A 373 -18.22 13.84 -21.62
C PRO A 373 -17.13 14.12 -22.67
N LYS A 374 -15.94 14.47 -22.26
CA LYS A 374 -14.79 14.76 -23.14
C LYS A 374 -13.98 13.51 -23.55
N LEU A 375 -14.28 12.35 -22.98
CA LEU A 375 -13.47 11.15 -23.21
C LEU A 375 -13.41 10.76 -24.70
N LEU A 376 -14.52 10.78 -25.42
CA LEU A 376 -14.55 10.40 -26.84
C LEU A 376 -13.70 11.34 -27.71
N GLU A 377 -13.78 12.64 -27.45
CA GLU A 377 -12.98 13.63 -28.17
C GLU A 377 -11.50 13.45 -27.88
N THR A 378 -11.12 13.32 -26.61
CA THR A 378 -9.73 13.10 -26.16
C THR A 378 -9.19 11.80 -26.75
N PHE A 379 -9.97 10.73 -26.71
CA PHE A 379 -9.59 9.45 -27.28
C PHE A 379 -9.31 9.57 -28.80
N LYS A 380 -10.21 10.20 -29.54
CA LYS A 380 -10.04 10.41 -30.98
C LYS A 380 -8.80 11.25 -31.31
N GLN A 381 -8.52 12.28 -30.51
CA GLN A 381 -7.33 13.11 -30.68
C GLN A 381 -6.05 12.31 -30.44
N GLN A 382 -6.00 11.51 -29.38
CA GLN A 382 -4.82 10.73 -29.00
C GLN A 382 -4.64 9.49 -29.88
N LYS A 383 -5.69 8.72 -30.13
CA LYS A 383 -5.61 7.42 -30.82
C LYS A 383 -5.85 7.52 -32.33
N GLY A 384 -6.57 8.55 -32.81
CA GLY A 384 -6.80 8.81 -34.22
C GLY A 384 -7.98 8.05 -34.80
N TYR A 385 -8.82 7.41 -33.96
CA TYR A 385 -10.05 6.75 -34.36
C TYR A 385 -11.16 6.98 -33.34
N ASP A 386 -12.43 6.70 -33.71
CA ASP A 386 -13.56 6.89 -32.81
C ASP A 386 -13.74 5.68 -31.89
N LEU A 387 -13.88 5.89 -30.59
CA LEU A 387 -14.18 4.84 -29.62
C LEU A 387 -15.63 4.36 -29.68
N GLN A 388 -16.57 5.23 -29.99
CA GLN A 388 -18.02 4.94 -29.92
C GLN A 388 -18.43 3.61 -30.55
N PRO A 389 -17.96 3.22 -31.76
CA PRO A 389 -18.34 1.94 -32.35
C PRO A 389 -17.90 0.70 -31.59
N TYR A 390 -16.88 0.83 -30.71
CA TYR A 390 -16.27 -0.26 -30.00
C TYR A 390 -16.77 -0.40 -28.55
N ILE A 391 -17.59 0.53 -28.05
CA ILE A 391 -18.03 0.51 -26.64
C ILE A 391 -18.70 -0.83 -26.30
N ALA A 392 -19.63 -1.30 -27.13
CA ALA A 392 -20.29 -2.57 -26.92
C ALA A 392 -19.30 -3.76 -26.86
N GLU A 393 -18.28 -3.76 -27.71
CA GLU A 393 -17.28 -4.82 -27.78
C GLU A 393 -16.38 -4.88 -26.56
N MET A 394 -16.08 -3.75 -25.92
CA MET A 394 -15.27 -3.72 -24.70
C MET A 394 -15.92 -4.44 -23.53
N PHE A 395 -17.25 -4.58 -23.52
CA PHE A 395 -18.02 -5.26 -22.48
C PHE A 395 -18.47 -6.67 -22.86
N ALA A 396 -18.47 -6.99 -24.15
CA ALA A 396 -18.88 -8.29 -24.63
C ALA A 396 -17.88 -9.40 -24.21
N SER A 397 -18.38 -10.61 -23.96
CA SER A 397 -17.56 -11.76 -23.57
C SER A 397 -17.95 -13.00 -24.40
N PRO A 398 -16.97 -13.74 -24.97
CA PRO A 398 -15.54 -13.51 -24.93
C PRO A 398 -15.12 -12.28 -25.76
N GLN A 399 -14.08 -11.59 -25.35
CA GLN A 399 -13.53 -10.47 -26.11
C GLN A 399 -12.70 -10.96 -27.29
N SER A 400 -12.84 -10.31 -28.43
CA SER A 400 -11.93 -10.50 -29.55
C SER A 400 -10.54 -9.89 -29.27
N PRO A 401 -9.47 -10.33 -29.95
CA PRO A 401 -8.17 -9.66 -29.84
C PRO A 401 -8.23 -8.16 -30.23
N GLU A 402 -9.10 -7.79 -31.16
CA GLU A 402 -9.31 -6.39 -31.54
C GLU A 402 -9.95 -5.60 -30.40
N SER A 403 -11.01 -6.15 -29.81
CA SER A 403 -11.68 -5.56 -28.66
C SER A 403 -10.76 -5.36 -27.45
N GLN A 404 -9.88 -6.33 -27.16
CA GLN A 404 -8.84 -6.19 -26.12
C GLN A 404 -7.88 -5.04 -26.40
N ARG A 405 -7.48 -4.87 -27.67
CA ARG A 405 -6.57 -3.76 -28.07
C ARG A 405 -7.25 -2.41 -27.95
N VAL A 406 -8.52 -2.30 -28.38
CA VAL A 406 -9.29 -1.07 -28.18
C VAL A 406 -9.47 -0.75 -26.71
N LYS A 407 -9.72 -1.77 -25.90
CA LYS A 407 -9.78 -1.62 -24.43
C LYS A 407 -8.47 -1.13 -23.84
N ALA A 408 -7.33 -1.61 -24.33
CA ALA A 408 -6.01 -1.10 -23.92
C ALA A 408 -5.81 0.37 -24.33
N ASP A 409 -6.25 0.78 -25.53
CA ASP A 409 -6.26 2.17 -25.96
C ASP A 409 -7.15 3.05 -25.06
N TYR A 410 -8.30 2.51 -24.63
CA TYR A 410 -9.20 3.20 -23.69
C TYR A 410 -8.53 3.38 -22.31
N TRP A 411 -7.86 2.34 -21.79
CA TRP A 411 -7.11 2.41 -20.53
C TRP A 411 -5.98 3.44 -20.58
N ASP A 412 -5.24 3.46 -21.67
CA ASP A 412 -4.16 4.43 -21.89
C ASP A 412 -4.67 5.88 -21.89
N VAL A 413 -5.84 6.13 -22.49
CA VAL A 413 -6.40 7.49 -22.56
C VAL A 413 -6.93 7.95 -21.21
N TRP A 414 -7.80 7.17 -20.57
CA TRP A 414 -8.43 7.66 -19.34
C TRP A 414 -7.46 7.74 -18.16
N SER A 415 -6.49 6.82 -18.05
CA SER A 415 -5.46 6.92 -17.00
C SER A 415 -4.57 8.16 -17.19
N GLY A 416 -4.29 8.54 -18.45
CA GLY A 416 -3.65 9.81 -18.78
C GLY A 416 -4.50 11.02 -18.38
N MET A 417 -5.82 10.96 -18.60
CA MET A 417 -6.74 12.01 -18.18
C MET A 417 -6.82 12.13 -16.66
N PHE A 418 -6.87 11.01 -15.94
CA PHE A 418 -6.88 11.00 -14.47
C PHE A 418 -5.63 11.69 -13.90
N ARG A 419 -4.46 11.28 -14.37
CA ARG A 419 -3.19 11.93 -14.04
C ARG A 419 -3.22 13.45 -14.27
N ASP A 420 -3.65 13.88 -15.47
CA ASP A 420 -3.49 15.27 -15.92
C ASP A 420 -4.60 16.19 -15.40
N ASN A 421 -5.79 15.64 -15.14
CA ASN A 421 -6.97 16.43 -14.76
C ASN A 421 -7.25 16.42 -13.25
N PHE A 422 -6.68 15.48 -12.50
CA PHE A 422 -6.84 15.40 -11.05
C PHE A 422 -5.52 15.55 -10.30
N TYR A 423 -4.60 14.60 -10.40
CA TYR A 423 -3.37 14.62 -9.59
C TYR A 423 -2.47 15.80 -9.91
N LYS A 424 -2.25 16.07 -11.20
CA LYS A 424 -1.38 17.19 -11.60
C LYS A 424 -1.88 18.54 -11.11
N PRO A 425 -3.14 18.96 -11.26
CA PRO A 425 -3.62 20.23 -10.73
C PRO A 425 -3.52 20.36 -9.21
N LEU A 426 -3.74 19.26 -8.47
CA LEU A 426 -3.61 19.25 -7.01
C LEU A 426 -2.15 19.44 -6.57
N GLN A 427 -1.24 18.70 -7.18
CA GLN A 427 0.20 18.88 -6.93
C GLN A 427 0.69 20.27 -7.33
N ASP A 428 0.28 20.78 -8.50
CA ASP A 428 0.64 22.14 -8.97
C ASP A 428 0.14 23.20 -7.99
N TRP A 429 -1.08 23.03 -7.43
CA TRP A 429 -1.63 23.93 -6.42
C TRP A 429 -0.80 23.90 -5.12
N CYS A 430 -0.41 22.71 -4.66
CA CYS A 430 0.44 22.54 -3.48
C CYS A 430 1.84 23.16 -3.72
N ARG A 431 2.48 22.83 -4.83
CA ARG A 431 3.84 23.32 -5.16
C ARG A 431 3.89 24.83 -5.31
N ALA A 432 2.86 25.46 -5.85
CA ALA A 432 2.76 26.93 -5.92
C ALA A 432 2.76 27.60 -4.54
N ARG A 433 2.53 26.83 -3.46
CA ARG A 433 2.49 27.27 -2.06
C ARG A 433 3.62 26.69 -1.21
N ASN A 434 4.68 26.14 -1.84
CA ASN A 434 5.77 25.43 -1.19
C ASN A 434 5.30 24.25 -0.33
N MET A 435 4.18 23.65 -0.69
CA MET A 435 3.64 22.43 -0.07
C MET A 435 3.81 21.24 -1.01
N ASP A 436 3.56 20.06 -0.49
CA ASP A 436 3.50 18.82 -1.26
C ASP A 436 2.12 18.17 -1.22
N TYR A 437 1.88 17.25 -2.16
CA TYR A 437 0.70 16.40 -2.21
C TYR A 437 1.12 14.98 -1.85
N MET A 438 0.51 14.39 -0.84
CA MET A 438 0.85 13.10 -0.26
C MET A 438 -0.37 12.17 -0.30
N GLY A 439 -0.14 10.91 -0.53
CA GLY A 439 -1.20 9.91 -0.43
C GLY A 439 -0.81 8.60 -1.09
N HIS A 440 -1.71 7.66 -0.99
CA HIS A 440 -1.59 6.35 -1.62
C HIS A 440 -2.78 6.07 -2.53
N LEU A 441 -2.64 5.06 -3.37
CA LEU A 441 -3.69 4.61 -4.27
C LEU A 441 -4.37 3.37 -3.70
N ASN A 442 -5.38 2.88 -4.38
CA ASN A 442 -6.09 1.70 -3.94
C ASN A 442 -5.52 0.43 -4.59
N HIS A 443 -5.46 -0.66 -3.83
CA HIS A 443 -5.00 -1.98 -4.31
C HIS A 443 -3.55 -2.05 -4.79
N GLU A 444 -2.62 -1.36 -4.15
CA GLU A 444 -1.19 -1.43 -4.48
C GLU A 444 -0.64 -2.85 -4.39
N GLU A 445 -1.20 -3.66 -3.49
CA GLU A 445 -0.84 -5.06 -3.27
C GLU A 445 -1.36 -6.00 -4.37
N THR A 446 -2.32 -5.55 -5.22
CA THR A 446 -2.95 -6.34 -6.28
C THR A 446 -2.93 -5.61 -7.61
N GLN A 447 -1.93 -5.89 -8.44
CA GLN A 447 -1.70 -5.16 -9.69
C GLN A 447 -2.72 -5.47 -10.78
N ILE A 448 -3.08 -6.73 -10.96
CA ILE A 448 -4.07 -7.19 -11.91
C ILE A 448 -4.90 -8.33 -11.31
N ASN A 449 -6.21 -8.16 -11.31
CA ASN A 449 -7.15 -9.20 -10.91
C ASN A 449 -8.24 -9.33 -11.97
N PRO A 450 -8.23 -10.38 -12.82
CA PRO A 450 -9.22 -10.53 -13.89
C PRO A 450 -10.63 -10.81 -13.36
N ARG A 451 -10.81 -11.03 -12.06
CA ARG A 451 -12.09 -11.38 -11.43
C ARG A 451 -12.64 -10.34 -10.46
N GLY A 452 -11.93 -9.23 -10.25
CA GLY A 452 -12.33 -8.25 -9.25
C GLY A 452 -11.53 -6.96 -9.32
N GLU A 453 -11.55 -6.25 -8.22
CA GLU A 453 -10.82 -5.01 -8.05
C GLU A 453 -9.31 -5.24 -8.07
N SER A 454 -8.61 -4.30 -8.66
CA SER A 454 -7.16 -4.29 -8.76
C SER A 454 -6.70 -2.90 -9.15
N MET A 455 -5.42 -2.63 -8.97
CA MET A 455 -4.81 -1.36 -9.36
C MET A 455 -5.18 -0.98 -10.82
N VAL A 456 -5.03 -1.91 -11.76
CA VAL A 456 -5.35 -1.63 -13.18
C VAL A 456 -6.83 -1.30 -13.37
N SER A 457 -7.75 -1.98 -12.68
CA SER A 457 -9.19 -1.73 -12.86
C SER A 457 -9.65 -0.42 -12.25
N ASN A 458 -9.01 0.05 -11.18
CA ASN A 458 -9.46 1.19 -10.42
C ASN A 458 -8.69 2.48 -10.77
N GLU A 459 -7.39 2.37 -11.03
CA GLU A 459 -6.49 3.49 -11.26
C GLU A 459 -5.99 3.59 -12.72
N GLY A 460 -6.05 2.49 -13.47
CA GLY A 460 -5.53 2.42 -14.83
C GLY A 460 -4.02 2.30 -14.91
N SER A 461 -3.28 3.21 -14.29
CA SER A 461 -1.83 3.17 -14.23
C SER A 461 -1.30 3.83 -12.96
N PHE A 462 -0.89 3.02 -12.02
CA PHE A 462 -0.25 3.45 -10.78
C PHE A 462 0.91 4.45 -11.02
N TRP A 463 1.75 4.19 -12.01
CA TRP A 463 2.92 5.03 -12.32
C TRP A 463 2.57 6.41 -12.82
N ARG A 464 1.48 6.53 -13.57
CA ARG A 464 0.96 7.81 -14.06
C ARG A 464 0.46 8.68 -12.93
N ASP A 465 -0.30 8.08 -12.03
CA ASP A 465 -0.91 8.78 -10.91
C ASP A 465 0.15 9.23 -9.92
N LEU A 466 1.05 8.33 -9.50
CA LEU A 466 2.16 8.66 -8.58
C LEU A 466 3.17 9.66 -9.15
N ARG A 467 3.17 9.92 -10.45
CA ARG A 467 4.08 10.90 -11.04
C ARG A 467 3.92 12.30 -10.46
N TYR A 468 2.70 12.69 -10.13
CA TYR A 468 2.38 14.00 -9.59
C TYR A 468 2.03 13.97 -8.09
N ILE A 469 2.39 12.89 -7.41
CA ILE A 469 2.29 12.80 -5.96
C ILE A 469 3.70 12.98 -5.40
N GLY A 470 3.90 14.11 -4.70
CA GLY A 470 5.23 14.49 -4.20
C GLY A 470 5.71 13.61 -3.04
N VAL A 471 4.77 13.00 -2.31
CA VAL A 471 5.06 12.00 -1.27
C VAL A 471 4.17 10.79 -1.55
N PRO A 472 4.59 9.91 -2.50
CA PRO A 472 3.82 8.70 -2.80
C PRO A 472 3.78 7.77 -1.60
N GLY A 473 2.66 7.09 -1.43
CA GLY A 473 2.42 6.24 -0.27
C GLY A 473 1.94 4.85 -0.61
N ILE A 474 1.75 4.07 0.45
CA ILE A 474 1.17 2.72 0.45
C ILE A 474 0.24 2.54 1.63
N ASP A 475 -0.66 1.54 1.55
CA ASP A 475 -1.49 1.02 2.63
C ASP A 475 -1.41 -0.52 2.71
N ASN A 476 -2.28 -1.15 3.48
CA ASN A 476 -2.50 -2.59 3.58
C ASN A 476 -1.34 -3.45 4.11
N LEU A 477 -0.43 -2.88 4.89
CA LEU A 477 0.68 -3.65 5.51
C LEU A 477 0.21 -4.68 6.53
N SER A 478 -0.97 -4.52 7.09
CA SER A 478 -1.61 -5.53 7.94
C SER A 478 -1.92 -6.83 7.18
N GLN A 479 -1.91 -6.79 5.88
CA GLN A 479 -2.19 -7.92 5.00
C GLN A 479 -0.94 -8.70 4.56
N ILE A 480 0.25 -8.35 5.04
CA ILE A 480 1.47 -9.10 4.73
C ILE A 480 1.32 -10.56 5.16
N GLY A 481 1.21 -11.46 4.20
CA GLY A 481 0.97 -12.87 4.46
C GLY A 481 0.96 -13.72 3.18
N PRO A 482 0.65 -15.02 3.27
CA PRO A 482 0.63 -15.90 2.11
C PRO A 482 -0.34 -15.41 1.02
N GLY A 483 0.15 -15.24 -0.20
CA GLY A 483 -0.63 -14.83 -1.37
C GLY A 483 -0.67 -13.33 -1.64
N ILE A 484 0.01 -12.53 -0.83
CA ILE A 484 0.20 -11.09 -1.03
C ILE A 484 1.60 -10.85 -1.57
N VAL A 485 1.73 -9.81 -2.40
CA VAL A 485 3.04 -9.35 -2.90
C VAL A 485 3.80 -8.72 -1.74
N ALA A 486 4.59 -9.51 -1.03
CA ALA A 486 5.29 -9.08 0.18
C ALA A 486 6.15 -7.82 -0.02
N ASP A 487 6.62 -7.60 -1.26
CA ASP A 487 7.53 -6.50 -1.57
C ASP A 487 6.82 -5.30 -2.24
N PHE A 488 5.49 -5.22 -2.20
CA PHE A 488 4.74 -4.11 -2.80
C PHE A 488 5.16 -2.70 -2.29
N PRO A 489 5.71 -2.51 -1.08
CA PRO A 489 6.23 -1.21 -0.66
C PRO A 489 7.31 -0.63 -1.59
N LYS A 490 8.04 -1.49 -2.34
CA LYS A 490 9.01 -1.05 -3.36
C LYS A 490 8.35 -0.25 -4.50
N ILE A 491 7.04 -0.38 -4.72
CA ILE A 491 6.32 0.33 -5.78
C ILE A 491 6.30 1.83 -5.49
N ALA A 492 5.82 2.23 -4.30
CA ALA A 492 5.80 3.64 -3.91
C ALA A 492 7.23 4.22 -3.77
N ALA A 493 8.17 3.44 -3.23
CA ALA A 493 9.57 3.82 -3.16
C ALA A 493 10.17 4.07 -4.55
N SER A 494 9.91 3.17 -5.50
CA SER A 494 10.34 3.34 -6.89
C SER A 494 9.72 4.58 -7.52
N ALA A 495 8.41 4.83 -7.30
CA ALA A 495 7.74 6.01 -7.81
C ALA A 495 8.39 7.30 -7.28
N ALA A 496 8.74 7.38 -5.98
CA ALA A 496 9.46 8.50 -5.42
C ALA A 496 10.84 8.66 -6.06
N HIS A 497 11.61 7.57 -6.14
CA HIS A 497 12.97 7.61 -6.71
C HIS A 497 12.97 8.06 -8.18
N ILE A 498 12.12 7.49 -9.02
CA ILE A 498 12.07 7.84 -10.46
C ILE A 498 11.58 9.26 -10.70
N ASN A 499 10.75 9.81 -9.82
CA ASN A 499 10.19 11.15 -9.94
C ASN A 499 10.97 12.23 -9.16
N GLY A 500 12.03 11.86 -8.44
CA GLY A 500 12.92 12.81 -7.74
C GLY A 500 12.39 13.27 -6.38
N HIS A 501 11.56 12.46 -5.73
CA HIS A 501 10.99 12.76 -4.41
C HIS A 501 11.78 12.05 -3.30
N PRO A 502 12.05 12.73 -2.16
CA PRO A 502 12.83 12.14 -1.06
C PRO A 502 11.99 11.31 -0.09
N LEU A 503 10.68 11.55 -0.01
CA LEU A 503 9.80 10.95 0.98
C LEU A 503 8.86 9.93 0.35
N VAL A 504 8.60 8.85 1.10
CA VAL A 504 7.65 7.78 0.77
C VAL A 504 6.86 7.48 2.03
N TRP A 505 5.56 7.64 1.95
CA TRP A 505 4.66 7.55 3.09
C TRP A 505 4.01 6.16 3.24
N GLU A 506 3.47 5.88 4.43
CA GLU A 506 2.62 4.73 4.67
C GLU A 506 1.44 5.10 5.54
N GLU A 507 0.27 4.51 5.28
CA GLU A 507 -0.96 4.84 5.98
C GLU A 507 -1.15 4.06 7.28
N GLU A 508 -1.15 2.75 7.24
CA GLU A 508 -1.60 1.94 8.37
C GLU A 508 -0.74 2.03 9.61
N GLY A 509 0.54 2.27 9.48
CA GLY A 509 1.47 2.42 10.61
C GLY A 509 1.53 1.24 11.57
N GLY A 510 2.72 0.97 12.08
CA GLY A 510 2.89 0.13 13.25
C GLY A 510 2.51 0.86 14.55
N ASP A 511 2.50 0.13 15.62
CA ASP A 511 2.39 0.69 16.97
C ASP A 511 3.77 0.76 17.67
N THR A 512 3.78 1.04 18.95
CA THR A 512 5.02 1.11 19.73
C THR A 512 5.50 -0.26 20.26
N SER A 513 4.93 -1.37 19.80
CA SER A 513 5.32 -2.74 20.15
C SER A 513 6.52 -3.23 19.34
N PRO A 514 7.12 -4.37 19.72
CA PRO A 514 8.12 -5.04 18.89
C PRO A 514 7.63 -5.37 17.47
N ASN A 515 6.35 -5.71 17.32
CA ASN A 515 5.75 -5.93 16.02
C ASN A 515 5.66 -4.65 15.19
N GLY A 516 5.33 -3.52 15.82
CA GLY A 516 5.37 -2.22 15.16
C GLY A 516 6.77 -1.89 14.66
N LYS A 517 7.82 -2.15 15.47
CA LYS A 517 9.20 -1.98 15.02
C LYS A 517 9.54 -2.87 13.81
N PHE A 518 9.12 -4.13 13.83
CA PHE A 518 9.30 -5.02 12.68
C PHE A 518 8.67 -4.44 11.41
N ILE A 519 7.44 -3.92 11.50
CA ILE A 519 6.74 -3.28 10.39
C ILE A 519 7.54 -2.07 9.88
N TYR A 520 8.05 -1.21 10.75
CA TYR A 520 8.84 -0.05 10.35
C TYR A 520 10.13 -0.44 9.64
N ASP A 521 10.90 -1.39 10.19
CA ASP A 521 12.14 -1.84 9.57
C ASP A 521 11.91 -2.54 8.24
N TYR A 522 10.81 -3.31 8.15
CA TYR A 522 10.39 -3.97 6.92
C TYR A 522 10.11 -2.97 5.79
N GLN A 523 9.49 -1.86 6.13
CA GLN A 523 9.19 -0.77 5.20
C GLN A 523 10.43 0.04 4.84
N LEU A 524 11.19 0.45 5.85
CA LEU A 524 12.43 1.23 5.66
C LEU A 524 13.40 0.55 4.70
N VAL A 525 13.60 -0.77 4.84
CA VAL A 525 14.51 -1.54 3.98
C VAL A 525 13.98 -1.68 2.55
N ARG A 526 12.71 -1.37 2.32
CA ARG A 526 12.08 -1.31 0.99
C ARG A 526 11.90 0.12 0.46
N GLY A 527 12.39 1.11 1.22
CA GLY A 527 12.47 2.50 0.81
C GLY A 527 11.31 3.39 1.27
N VAL A 528 10.35 2.86 2.05
CA VAL A 528 9.32 3.68 2.70
C VAL A 528 9.93 4.35 3.92
N ASN A 529 9.91 5.67 3.97
CA ASN A 529 10.73 6.44 4.91
C ASN A 529 10.00 7.64 5.54
N TYR A 530 8.67 7.62 5.57
CA TYR A 530 7.86 8.66 6.22
C TYR A 530 6.65 8.01 6.90
N LEU A 531 6.83 7.63 8.18
CA LEU A 531 6.08 6.57 8.85
C LEU A 531 5.11 7.12 9.90
N ASN A 532 3.91 6.58 9.92
CA ASN A 532 2.92 6.79 10.97
C ASN A 532 3.21 5.91 12.18
N ILE A 533 3.09 6.44 13.39
CA ILE A 533 3.20 5.68 14.64
C ILE A 533 1.90 5.77 15.43
N ARG A 534 1.21 4.64 15.57
CA ARG A 534 0.04 4.53 16.44
C ARG A 534 0.47 4.57 17.90
N GLY A 535 -0.25 5.34 18.71
CA GLY A 535 0.04 5.48 20.15
C GLY A 535 1.12 6.49 20.49
N LEU A 536 1.63 7.25 19.52
CA LEU A 536 2.61 8.31 19.78
C LEU A 536 2.03 9.43 20.66
N ASN A 537 0.71 9.60 20.70
CA ASN A 537 0.01 10.53 21.58
C ASN A 537 -0.25 9.97 23.00
N ALA A 538 0.25 8.79 23.33
CA ALA A 538 0.14 8.24 24.68
C ALA A 538 0.87 9.12 25.69
N ALA A 539 0.29 9.29 26.88
CA ALA A 539 0.98 9.98 27.97
C ALA A 539 2.23 9.22 28.37
N PRO A 540 3.37 9.91 28.62
CA PRO A 540 4.62 9.27 29.02
C PRO A 540 4.44 8.32 30.20
N SER A 541 4.94 7.11 30.07
CA SER A 541 4.87 6.09 31.13
C SER A 541 5.86 6.43 32.26
N ARG A 542 5.34 6.65 33.47
CA ARG A 542 6.19 6.93 34.64
C ARG A 542 6.56 5.68 35.46
N ASN A 543 5.90 4.56 35.19
CA ASN A 543 6.01 3.33 36.01
C ASN A 543 6.51 2.12 35.21
N GLY A 544 7.04 2.34 34.01
CA GLY A 544 7.55 1.27 33.13
C GLY A 544 9.07 1.23 33.10
N LEU A 545 9.64 0.12 32.68
CA LEU A 545 11.09 -0.02 32.42
C LEU A 545 11.55 0.90 31.28
N LEU A 546 10.67 1.16 30.34
CA LEU A 546 10.93 1.99 29.16
C LEU A 546 9.68 2.76 28.74
N ASP A 547 9.83 4.02 28.42
CA ASP A 547 8.80 4.75 27.68
C ASP A 547 8.90 4.39 26.19
N ARG A 548 8.09 3.41 25.80
CA ARG A 548 8.10 2.87 24.43
C ARG A 548 7.72 3.88 23.38
N ALA A 549 6.76 4.76 23.67
CA ALA A 549 6.33 5.76 22.71
C ALA A 549 7.49 6.70 22.36
N SER A 550 8.22 7.15 23.39
CA SER A 550 9.41 7.99 23.18
C SER A 550 10.54 7.24 22.49
N ALA A 551 10.86 6.02 22.93
CA ALA A 551 11.93 5.23 22.32
C ALA A 551 11.64 4.94 20.83
N MET A 552 10.41 4.56 20.49
CA MET A 552 9.98 4.30 19.12
C MET A 552 9.98 5.57 18.27
N GLY A 553 9.42 6.65 18.81
CA GLY A 553 9.38 7.93 18.11
C GLY A 553 10.76 8.42 17.68
N TRP A 554 11.75 8.33 18.58
CA TRP A 554 13.13 8.72 18.24
C TRP A 554 13.83 7.73 17.31
N TYR A 555 13.63 6.42 17.51
CA TYR A 555 14.17 5.40 16.61
C TYR A 555 13.68 5.60 15.18
N VAL A 556 12.38 5.75 15.00
CA VAL A 556 11.76 5.96 13.68
C VAL A 556 12.22 7.29 13.08
N THR A 557 12.22 8.37 13.86
CA THR A 557 12.65 9.70 13.37
C THR A 557 14.08 9.70 12.84
N ARG A 558 15.02 9.00 13.51
CA ARG A 558 16.41 8.88 13.05
C ARG A 558 16.56 7.97 11.85
N SER A 559 15.88 6.83 11.86
CA SER A 559 15.94 5.85 10.79
C SER A 559 15.38 6.41 9.48
N GLN A 560 14.20 7.02 9.53
CA GLN A 560 13.55 7.56 8.34
C GLN A 560 14.28 8.78 7.76
N HIS A 561 14.86 9.64 8.61
CA HIS A 561 15.69 10.74 8.11
C HIS A 561 16.92 10.22 7.37
N LEU A 562 17.62 9.22 7.93
CA LEU A 562 18.79 8.63 7.30
C LEU A 562 18.43 7.97 5.95
N MET A 563 17.22 7.42 5.82
CA MET A 563 16.70 6.85 4.58
C MET A 563 16.09 7.89 3.63
N ALA A 564 15.84 9.12 4.06
CA ALA A 564 15.35 10.21 3.22
C ALA A 564 16.48 11.01 2.55
N ILE A 565 17.68 11.06 3.14
CA ILE A 565 18.84 11.75 2.58
C ILE A 565 19.68 10.81 1.69
N GLY A 566 20.56 11.40 0.89
CA GLY A 566 21.35 10.68 -0.11
C GLY A 566 20.53 10.34 -1.35
N ARG A 567 21.24 9.91 -2.39
CA ARG A 567 20.64 9.43 -3.63
C ARG A 567 20.37 7.94 -3.54
N PRO A 568 19.20 7.44 -4.00
CA PRO A 568 19.00 6.00 -4.19
C PRO A 568 20.11 5.43 -5.07
N ALA A 569 20.61 4.23 -4.74
CA ALA A 569 21.81 3.67 -5.36
C ALA A 569 21.56 2.40 -6.21
N ALA A 570 20.31 1.95 -6.31
CA ALA A 570 19.96 0.82 -7.16
C ALA A 570 20.38 1.04 -8.62
N GLN A 571 21.08 0.07 -9.20
CA GLN A 571 21.59 0.13 -10.57
C GLN A 571 20.71 -0.63 -11.58
N VAL A 572 19.70 -1.34 -11.10
CA VAL A 572 18.80 -2.17 -11.90
C VAL A 572 17.41 -1.52 -11.94
N ALA A 573 16.88 -1.35 -13.13
CA ALA A 573 15.49 -1.01 -13.37
C ALA A 573 14.71 -2.29 -13.67
N LEU A 574 13.70 -2.62 -12.89
CA LEU A 574 12.75 -3.69 -13.19
C LEU A 574 11.55 -3.08 -13.93
N PHE A 575 11.40 -3.43 -15.20
CA PHE A 575 10.32 -2.90 -16.01
C PHE A 575 8.96 -3.39 -15.50
N HIS A 576 8.02 -2.47 -15.33
CA HIS A 576 6.65 -2.78 -14.95
C HIS A 576 5.78 -2.84 -16.21
N PRO A 577 5.25 -4.01 -16.59
CA PRO A 577 4.59 -4.22 -17.88
C PRO A 577 3.10 -3.80 -17.87
N THR A 578 2.78 -2.59 -17.41
CA THR A 578 1.41 -2.05 -17.33
C THR A 578 0.66 -2.17 -18.66
N ASP A 579 1.35 -1.88 -19.76
CA ASP A 579 0.75 -2.00 -21.10
C ASP A 579 0.26 -3.44 -21.40
N SER A 580 0.96 -4.46 -20.90
CA SER A 580 0.56 -5.86 -21.03
C SER A 580 -0.60 -6.21 -20.10
N TYR A 581 -0.68 -5.55 -18.92
CA TYR A 581 -1.81 -5.71 -18.01
C TYR A 581 -3.11 -5.19 -18.64
N TRP A 582 -3.07 -4.07 -19.36
CA TRP A 582 -4.23 -3.57 -20.10
C TRP A 582 -4.75 -4.55 -21.16
N LEU A 583 -3.86 -5.41 -21.67
CA LEU A 583 -4.24 -6.52 -22.57
C LEU A 583 -4.70 -7.78 -21.81
N GLY A 584 -4.74 -7.77 -20.48
CA GLY A 584 -5.17 -8.89 -19.65
C GLY A 584 -4.09 -9.97 -19.42
N ASP A 585 -2.82 -9.63 -19.56
CA ASP A 585 -1.67 -10.55 -19.44
C ASP A 585 -1.33 -10.83 -17.96
N THR A 586 -2.01 -11.79 -17.35
CA THR A 586 -1.78 -12.19 -15.95
C THR A 586 -0.48 -12.96 -15.74
N GLU A 587 0.13 -13.52 -16.80
CA GLU A 587 1.46 -14.12 -16.70
C GLU A 587 2.53 -13.05 -16.49
N ALA A 588 2.37 -11.89 -17.15
CA ALA A 588 3.26 -10.75 -16.95
C ALA A 588 3.33 -10.31 -15.49
N ASP A 589 2.16 -10.22 -14.81
CA ASP A 589 2.08 -9.91 -13.39
C ASP A 589 2.77 -10.98 -12.52
N THR A 590 2.41 -12.23 -12.70
CA THR A 590 2.99 -13.35 -11.94
C THR A 590 4.53 -13.39 -12.05
N VAL A 591 5.08 -13.16 -13.24
CA VAL A 591 6.52 -13.14 -13.45
C VAL A 591 7.15 -11.90 -12.83
N THR A 592 6.52 -10.73 -12.96
CA THR A 592 7.04 -9.49 -12.35
C THR A 592 7.20 -9.63 -10.83
N ILE A 593 6.17 -10.12 -10.14
CA ILE A 593 6.21 -10.39 -8.69
C ILE A 593 7.33 -11.37 -8.32
N ARG A 594 7.47 -12.44 -9.09
CA ARG A 594 8.53 -13.43 -8.88
C ARG A 594 9.92 -12.82 -9.02
N LEU A 595 10.17 -12.06 -10.08
CA LEU A 595 11.47 -11.44 -10.33
C LEU A 595 11.82 -10.42 -9.23
N GLN A 596 10.86 -9.63 -8.77
CA GLN A 596 11.00 -8.72 -7.64
C GLN A 596 11.55 -9.44 -6.40
N THR A 597 10.87 -10.49 -5.97
CA THR A 597 11.31 -11.31 -4.83
C THR A 597 12.68 -11.94 -5.04
N GLN A 598 12.96 -12.45 -6.24
CA GLN A 598 14.25 -13.09 -6.55
C GLN A 598 15.41 -12.10 -6.58
N LEU A 599 15.22 -10.89 -7.13
CA LEU A 599 16.25 -9.86 -7.11
C LEU A 599 16.65 -9.51 -5.66
N ILE A 600 15.67 -9.34 -4.77
CA ILE A 600 15.93 -9.09 -3.34
C ILE A 600 16.74 -10.23 -2.72
N ARG A 601 16.38 -11.48 -2.99
CA ARG A 601 17.08 -12.67 -2.48
C ARG A 601 18.52 -12.80 -2.99
N HIS A 602 18.80 -12.26 -4.17
CA HIS A 602 20.16 -12.17 -4.72
C HIS A 602 20.92 -10.94 -4.25
N GLN A 603 20.37 -10.15 -3.33
CA GLN A 603 20.91 -8.86 -2.89
C GLN A 603 21.16 -7.91 -4.06
N ILE A 604 20.20 -7.82 -4.96
CA ILE A 604 20.20 -6.89 -6.09
C ILE A 604 19.04 -5.91 -5.85
N ASP A 605 19.39 -4.72 -5.43
CA ASP A 605 18.41 -3.64 -5.27
C ASP A 605 17.98 -3.10 -6.63
N PHE A 606 16.71 -2.70 -6.75
CA PHE A 606 16.10 -2.24 -7.98
C PHE A 606 15.01 -1.20 -7.71
N ASP A 607 14.66 -0.45 -8.75
CA ASP A 607 13.41 0.29 -8.81
C ASP A 607 12.54 -0.24 -9.95
N HIS A 608 11.23 -0.24 -9.73
CA HIS A 608 10.28 -0.42 -10.82
C HIS A 608 10.29 0.80 -11.74
N VAL A 609 10.18 0.58 -13.04
CA VAL A 609 10.08 1.64 -14.04
C VAL A 609 9.03 1.28 -15.08
N ASP A 610 8.24 2.24 -15.52
CA ASP A 610 7.19 2.05 -16.51
C ASP A 610 7.60 2.49 -17.92
N SER A 611 6.69 2.32 -18.87
CA SER A 611 6.87 2.72 -20.27
C SER A 611 7.06 4.23 -20.42
N ASP A 612 6.35 5.06 -19.65
CA ASP A 612 6.46 6.51 -19.73
C ASP A 612 7.83 6.99 -19.24
N ALA A 613 8.37 6.39 -18.17
CA ALA A 613 9.67 6.70 -17.61
C ALA A 613 10.80 6.37 -18.59
N LEU A 614 10.87 5.12 -19.06
CA LEU A 614 11.90 4.69 -20.00
C LEU A 614 11.73 5.34 -21.38
N GLY A 615 10.51 5.51 -21.85
CA GLY A 615 10.18 6.00 -23.18
C GLY A 615 10.37 7.51 -23.35
N SER A 616 10.29 8.29 -22.28
CA SER A 616 10.24 9.76 -22.43
C SER A 616 11.10 10.54 -21.44
N TYR A 617 10.79 10.51 -20.13
CA TYR A 617 11.32 11.54 -19.24
C TYR A 617 12.64 11.21 -18.54
N PHE A 618 13.13 9.97 -18.56
CA PHE A 618 14.50 9.69 -18.13
C PHE A 618 15.50 10.24 -19.14
N THR A 619 16.61 10.80 -18.65
CA THR A 619 17.74 11.11 -19.51
C THR A 619 18.49 9.83 -19.87
N LEU A 620 18.90 9.68 -21.11
CA LEU A 620 19.74 8.57 -21.56
C LEU A 620 21.06 9.12 -22.11
N ASP A 621 22.15 8.76 -21.46
CA ASP A 621 23.50 9.15 -21.85
C ASP A 621 24.47 7.94 -21.86
N SER A 622 25.78 8.16 -21.89
CA SER A 622 26.80 7.11 -21.87
C SER A 622 26.85 6.33 -20.56
N ASP A 623 26.34 6.92 -19.45
CA ASP A 623 26.37 6.31 -18.13
C ASP A 623 25.16 5.39 -17.88
N GLY A 624 24.08 5.62 -18.61
CA GLY A 624 22.85 4.82 -18.52
C GLY A 624 21.57 5.62 -18.58
N PHE A 625 20.47 5.04 -18.08
CA PHE A 625 19.22 5.76 -17.84
C PHE A 625 19.29 6.50 -16.52
N LYS A 626 19.14 7.82 -16.56
CA LYS A 626 19.15 8.68 -15.38
C LYS A 626 17.75 9.19 -15.07
N ASN A 627 17.25 8.89 -13.89
CA ASN A 627 15.96 9.32 -13.41
C ASN A 627 15.98 10.76 -12.83
N LEU A 628 14.85 11.26 -12.34
CA LEU A 628 14.73 12.63 -11.84
C LEU A 628 15.44 12.86 -10.49
N SER A 629 15.71 11.80 -9.69
CA SER A 629 16.55 11.89 -8.49
C SER A 629 18.05 11.95 -8.80
N GLY A 630 18.42 11.80 -10.06
CA GLY A 630 19.80 11.74 -10.51
C GLY A 630 20.47 10.38 -10.34
N GLN A 631 19.72 9.34 -9.99
CA GLN A 631 20.16 7.95 -9.96
C GLN A 631 20.31 7.41 -11.38
N VAL A 632 21.28 6.51 -11.58
CA VAL A 632 21.62 5.97 -12.90
C VAL A 632 21.42 4.46 -12.91
N TYR A 633 20.52 3.99 -13.77
CA TYR A 633 20.34 2.57 -14.03
C TYR A 633 21.30 2.11 -15.13
N LYS A 634 22.02 1.04 -14.83
CA LYS A 634 22.98 0.38 -15.74
C LYS A 634 22.43 -0.89 -16.36
N ALA A 635 21.31 -1.37 -15.84
CA ALA A 635 20.60 -2.52 -16.38
C ALA A 635 19.09 -2.29 -16.35
N VAL A 636 18.40 -2.87 -17.34
CA VAL A 636 16.94 -2.96 -17.38
C VAL A 636 16.57 -4.44 -17.51
N VAL A 637 15.82 -4.93 -16.52
CA VAL A 637 15.23 -6.29 -16.52
C VAL A 637 13.78 -6.16 -16.95
N ILE A 638 13.40 -6.86 -18.01
CA ILE A 638 12.05 -6.81 -18.57
C ILE A 638 11.41 -8.18 -18.35
N PRO A 639 10.36 -8.26 -17.48
CA PRO A 639 9.63 -9.51 -17.25
C PRO A 639 8.82 -9.92 -18.47
N THR A 640 8.19 -11.09 -18.41
CA THR A 640 7.18 -11.52 -19.39
C THR A 640 6.30 -10.34 -19.81
N SER A 641 6.20 -10.14 -21.12
CA SER A 641 5.42 -9.04 -21.69
C SER A 641 4.80 -9.45 -23.01
N THR A 642 3.58 -8.99 -23.29
CA THR A 642 2.93 -9.14 -24.60
C THR A 642 3.31 -8.02 -25.55
N VAL A 643 3.52 -6.82 -25.02
CA VAL A 643 3.71 -5.59 -25.78
C VAL A 643 4.87 -4.77 -25.24
N ILE A 644 5.48 -3.99 -26.10
CA ILE A 644 6.46 -2.96 -25.76
C ILE A 644 6.19 -1.70 -26.59
N GLN A 645 6.27 -0.53 -25.96
CA GLN A 645 6.16 0.75 -26.64
C GLN A 645 7.37 0.96 -27.56
N LYS A 646 7.13 1.52 -28.74
CA LYS A 646 8.19 1.80 -29.73
C LYS A 646 9.27 2.73 -29.14
N SER A 647 8.86 3.76 -28.42
CA SER A 647 9.77 4.69 -27.75
C SER A 647 10.68 3.98 -26.75
N VAL A 648 10.15 3.05 -25.97
CA VAL A 648 10.92 2.21 -25.03
C VAL A 648 11.90 1.32 -25.76
N LEU A 649 11.43 0.60 -26.79
CA LEU A 649 12.27 -0.31 -27.58
C LEU A 649 13.46 0.41 -28.23
N ASP A 650 13.23 1.58 -28.83
CA ASP A 650 14.26 2.36 -29.50
C ASP A 650 15.30 2.88 -28.50
N ARG A 651 14.85 3.32 -27.31
CA ARG A 651 15.75 3.78 -26.24
C ARG A 651 16.52 2.64 -25.58
N LEU A 652 15.92 1.46 -25.42
CA LEU A 652 16.62 0.27 -24.93
C LEU A 652 17.73 -0.17 -25.90
N ARG A 653 17.48 -0.10 -27.20
CA ARG A 653 18.51 -0.38 -28.21
C ARG A 653 19.68 0.61 -28.12
N THR A 654 19.38 1.90 -27.96
CA THR A 654 20.40 2.93 -27.74
C THR A 654 21.16 2.69 -26.44
N PHE A 655 20.47 2.38 -25.36
CA PHE A 655 21.05 2.05 -24.07
C PHE A 655 22.01 0.86 -24.15
N ALA A 656 21.61 -0.22 -24.82
CA ALA A 656 22.47 -1.38 -25.04
C ALA A 656 23.69 -1.02 -25.92
N GLY A 657 23.50 -0.18 -26.93
CA GLY A 657 24.60 0.35 -27.76
C GLY A 657 25.63 1.16 -26.96
N ASN A 658 25.22 1.84 -25.89
CA ASN A 658 26.09 2.55 -24.96
C ASN A 658 26.71 1.65 -23.88
N GLY A 659 26.48 0.33 -23.92
CA GLY A 659 27.01 -0.65 -22.95
C GLY A 659 26.08 -0.99 -21.79
N GLY A 660 24.89 -0.42 -21.74
CA GLY A 660 23.85 -0.78 -20.78
C GLY A 660 23.38 -2.22 -20.96
N LYS A 661 22.91 -2.85 -19.92
CA LYS A 661 22.46 -4.24 -19.91
C LYS A 661 20.96 -4.33 -20.04
N VAL A 662 20.46 -5.01 -21.07
CA VAL A 662 19.04 -5.29 -21.28
C VAL A 662 18.83 -6.78 -21.20
N VAL A 663 17.94 -7.21 -20.28
CA VAL A 663 17.66 -8.63 -20.03
C VAL A 663 16.16 -8.85 -20.05
N PHE A 664 15.68 -9.64 -21.01
CA PHE A 664 14.30 -10.13 -21.01
C PHE A 664 14.23 -11.45 -20.25
N VAL A 665 13.30 -11.54 -19.31
CA VAL A 665 13.12 -12.73 -18.45
C VAL A 665 11.69 -13.26 -18.57
N GLY A 666 11.55 -14.43 -19.15
CA GLY A 666 10.28 -15.04 -19.52
C GLY A 666 9.94 -14.78 -20.99
N ARG A 667 8.64 -14.68 -21.29
CA ARG A 667 8.14 -14.46 -22.66
C ARG A 667 8.44 -13.04 -23.13
N THR A 668 9.08 -12.93 -24.29
CA THR A 668 9.40 -11.64 -24.93
C THR A 668 8.17 -11.04 -25.61
N PRO A 669 8.08 -9.70 -25.74
CA PRO A 669 6.98 -9.03 -26.43
C PRO A 669 6.91 -9.45 -27.90
N THR A 670 5.69 -9.60 -28.40
CA THR A 670 5.40 -9.91 -29.80
C THR A 670 4.77 -8.75 -30.54
N MET A 671 4.38 -7.70 -29.80
CA MET A 671 3.71 -6.53 -30.30
C MET A 671 4.51 -5.27 -29.98
N VAL A 672 4.66 -4.38 -30.95
CA VAL A 672 5.22 -3.04 -30.75
C VAL A 672 4.11 -2.02 -30.97
N VAL A 673 3.92 -1.13 -30.03
CA VAL A 673 2.91 -0.06 -30.10
C VAL A 673 3.60 1.30 -30.23
N ASP A 674 3.17 2.09 -31.21
CA ASP A 674 3.66 3.47 -31.39
C ASP A 674 2.61 4.50 -30.92
N LYS A 675 1.40 4.39 -31.43
CA LYS A 675 0.30 5.31 -31.13
C LYS A 675 -0.94 4.60 -30.54
N THR A 676 -1.26 3.44 -31.06
CA THR A 676 -2.49 2.71 -30.72
C THR A 676 -2.25 1.22 -30.70
N PHE A 677 -2.82 0.55 -29.70
CA PHE A 677 -2.82 -0.92 -29.60
C PHE A 677 -3.64 -1.55 -30.71
N LEU A 678 -4.70 -0.86 -31.19
CA LEU A 678 -5.53 -1.35 -32.28
C LEU A 678 -4.68 -1.62 -33.55
N ASN A 679 -3.78 -0.73 -33.87
CA ASN A 679 -2.94 -0.82 -35.07
C ASN A 679 -1.45 -0.83 -34.67
N PRO A 680 -0.90 -1.94 -34.16
CA PRO A 680 0.48 -2.04 -33.76
C PRO A 680 1.42 -1.93 -34.96
N VAL A 681 2.68 -1.63 -34.70
CA VAL A 681 3.75 -1.63 -35.71
C VAL A 681 3.88 -3.04 -36.31
N PRO A 682 3.87 -3.20 -37.62
CA PRO A 682 3.98 -4.53 -38.23
C PRO A 682 5.32 -5.23 -37.92
N GLY A 683 5.25 -6.52 -37.65
CA GLY A 683 6.41 -7.38 -37.40
C GLY A 683 6.76 -7.53 -35.92
N ALA A 684 7.53 -8.57 -35.62
CA ALA A 684 8.03 -8.78 -34.25
C ALA A 684 9.22 -7.84 -33.96
N PRO A 685 9.39 -7.40 -32.68
CA PRO A 685 10.53 -6.57 -32.31
C PRO A 685 11.87 -7.30 -32.51
N ASP A 686 12.86 -6.58 -33.00
CA ASP A 686 14.24 -7.03 -32.99
C ASP A 686 14.83 -6.82 -31.59
N LEU A 687 15.16 -7.91 -30.92
CA LEU A 687 15.73 -7.96 -29.57
C LEU A 687 17.18 -8.48 -29.55
N SER A 688 17.86 -8.48 -30.69
CA SER A 688 19.23 -9.00 -30.84
C SER A 688 20.27 -8.30 -29.95
N PHE A 689 19.95 -7.09 -29.45
CA PHE A 689 20.80 -6.31 -28.56
C PHE A 689 20.68 -6.74 -27.07
N ALA A 690 19.79 -7.65 -26.73
CA ALA A 690 19.45 -8.01 -25.33
C ALA A 690 19.83 -9.47 -25.01
N THR A 691 19.99 -9.74 -23.72
CA THR A 691 20.03 -11.10 -23.20
C THR A 691 18.62 -11.61 -23.01
N ILE A 692 18.31 -12.82 -23.44
CA ILE A 692 16.99 -13.44 -23.29
C ILE A 692 17.12 -14.65 -22.38
N GLU A 693 16.37 -14.66 -21.28
CA GLU A 693 16.24 -15.77 -20.33
C GLU A 693 14.79 -16.26 -20.36
N PRO A 694 14.49 -17.39 -21.00
CA PRO A 694 13.10 -17.81 -21.22
C PRO A 694 12.42 -18.45 -19.98
N SER A 695 13.18 -18.77 -18.93
CA SER A 695 12.65 -19.49 -17.75
C SER A 695 11.64 -18.70 -16.92
N GLY A 696 11.64 -17.36 -16.99
CA GLY A 696 10.88 -16.50 -16.11
C GLY A 696 11.46 -16.43 -14.69
N GLU A 697 12.76 -16.70 -14.52
CA GLU A 697 13.47 -16.75 -13.24
C GLU A 697 14.77 -15.94 -13.30
N ILE A 698 15.22 -15.43 -12.15
CA ILE A 698 16.57 -14.84 -12.02
C ILE A 698 17.59 -15.97 -11.88
N THR A 699 18.09 -16.42 -13.02
CA THR A 699 19.12 -17.48 -13.08
C THR A 699 20.52 -16.89 -12.87
N ASP A 700 21.51 -17.76 -12.63
CA ASP A 700 22.94 -17.36 -12.60
C ASP A 700 23.34 -16.60 -13.86
N ARG A 701 22.77 -16.96 -15.03
CA ARG A 701 22.99 -16.27 -16.29
C ARG A 701 22.45 -14.84 -16.26
N VAL A 702 21.29 -14.62 -15.67
CA VAL A 702 20.73 -13.27 -15.49
C VAL A 702 21.62 -12.47 -14.54
N VAL A 703 21.96 -13.03 -13.38
CA VAL A 703 22.84 -12.39 -12.40
C VAL A 703 24.19 -12.00 -13.03
N ALA A 704 24.79 -12.87 -13.83
CA ALA A 704 26.05 -12.60 -14.53
C ALA A 704 25.93 -11.51 -15.62
N ALA A 705 24.71 -11.28 -16.15
CA ALA A 705 24.45 -10.23 -17.14
C ALA A 705 24.19 -8.86 -16.49
N LEU A 706 23.88 -8.81 -15.20
CA LEU A 706 23.61 -7.57 -14.45
C LEU A 706 24.90 -6.89 -13.98
N PRO A 707 24.87 -5.63 -13.60
CA PRO A 707 25.99 -4.95 -12.94
C PRO A 707 26.43 -5.72 -11.69
N LYS A 708 27.72 -5.58 -11.33
CA LYS A 708 28.21 -6.14 -10.06
C LYS A 708 27.39 -5.58 -8.92
N PRO A 709 26.78 -6.44 -8.06
CA PRO A 709 26.04 -5.97 -6.91
C PRO A 709 26.92 -5.14 -5.96
N ASP A 710 26.35 -4.10 -5.38
CA ASP A 710 26.99 -3.26 -4.36
C ASP A 710 27.04 -3.93 -2.98
N VAL A 711 26.22 -4.96 -2.78
CA VAL A 711 26.19 -5.84 -1.61
C VAL A 711 26.34 -7.29 -2.05
N LYS A 712 27.23 -8.03 -1.33
CA LYS A 712 27.35 -9.48 -1.52
C LYS A 712 27.59 -10.15 -0.19
N LEU A 713 26.73 -11.10 0.16
CA LEU A 713 26.90 -11.96 1.32
C LEU A 713 27.87 -13.12 1.02
N ASP A 714 28.68 -13.53 2.02
CA ASP A 714 29.52 -14.74 1.92
C ASP A 714 28.70 -16.01 1.74
N THR A 715 27.53 -16.06 2.34
CA THR A 715 26.51 -17.09 2.16
C THR A 715 25.16 -16.39 1.90
N PRO A 716 24.49 -16.66 0.78
CA PRO A 716 23.19 -16.09 0.46
C PRO A 716 22.16 -16.29 1.59
N SER A 717 21.28 -15.35 1.74
CA SER A 717 20.21 -15.40 2.75
C SER A 717 18.96 -14.73 2.22
N ASP A 718 17.85 -15.44 2.26
CA ASP A 718 16.53 -14.90 1.90
C ASP A 718 15.93 -13.99 3.00
N MET A 719 16.57 -13.97 4.18
CA MET A 719 16.09 -13.29 5.38
C MET A 719 16.86 -12.00 5.68
N ILE A 720 17.94 -11.71 4.95
CA ILE A 720 18.67 -10.46 5.09
C ILE A 720 18.38 -9.59 3.89
N ASN A 721 17.61 -8.54 4.12
CA ASN A 721 17.32 -7.52 3.12
C ASN A 721 18.16 -6.27 3.37
N TYR A 722 18.35 -5.46 2.34
CA TYR A 722 19.09 -4.21 2.43
C TYR A 722 18.54 -3.15 1.49
N ILE A 723 18.83 -1.90 1.82
CA ILE A 723 18.70 -0.75 0.94
C ILE A 723 19.98 0.08 0.99
N HIS A 724 20.33 0.73 -0.14
CA HIS A 724 21.56 1.50 -0.31
C HIS A 724 21.26 2.92 -0.76
N ARG A 725 21.92 3.90 -0.12
CA ARG A 725 21.89 5.31 -0.50
C ARG A 725 23.29 5.89 -0.56
N SER A 726 23.57 6.64 -1.63
CA SER A 726 24.86 7.30 -1.82
C SER A 726 24.83 8.74 -1.29
N LEU A 727 25.80 9.09 -0.46
CA LEU A 727 26.10 10.44 -0.02
C LEU A 727 27.14 11.09 -0.94
N LYS A 728 27.48 12.35 -0.67
CA LYS A 728 28.49 13.09 -1.45
C LYS A 728 29.88 12.46 -1.38
N ASP A 729 30.25 11.89 -0.23
CA ASP A 729 31.57 11.33 0.06
C ASP A 729 31.50 10.01 0.84
N GLY A 730 30.38 9.30 0.74
CA GLY A 730 30.18 8.03 1.43
C GLY A 730 28.93 7.31 1.03
N GLU A 731 28.72 6.12 1.62
CA GLU A 731 27.62 5.22 1.33
C GLU A 731 26.89 4.84 2.62
N VAL A 732 25.56 4.73 2.56
CA VAL A 732 24.69 4.33 3.67
C VAL A 732 23.97 3.05 3.29
N TYR A 733 24.13 2.01 4.09
CA TYR A 733 23.44 0.73 3.96
C TYR A 733 22.56 0.50 5.20
N MET A 734 21.30 0.19 5.00
CA MET A 734 20.47 -0.39 6.04
C MET A 734 20.34 -1.88 5.75
N PHE A 735 20.63 -2.72 6.75
CA PHE A 735 20.38 -4.16 6.72
C PHE A 735 19.28 -4.50 7.69
N PHE A 736 18.42 -5.43 7.33
CA PHE A 736 17.35 -5.93 8.17
C PHE A 736 17.25 -7.46 8.09
N ASN A 737 17.24 -8.10 9.26
CA ASN A 737 17.01 -9.53 9.40
C ASN A 737 15.53 -9.79 9.66
N GLU A 738 14.80 -10.28 8.67
CA GLU A 738 13.37 -10.56 8.79
C GLU A 738 13.06 -11.83 9.61
N SER A 739 14.08 -12.63 9.92
CA SER A 739 13.91 -13.86 10.70
C SER A 739 13.97 -13.63 12.20
N ARG A 740 13.45 -14.58 12.96
CA ARG A 740 13.59 -14.64 14.42
C ARG A 740 14.92 -15.25 14.90
N GLN A 741 15.80 -15.61 13.98
CA GLN A 741 17.10 -16.19 14.30
C GLN A 741 18.20 -15.14 14.17
N THR A 742 19.24 -15.23 14.99
CA THR A 742 20.46 -14.44 14.79
C THR A 742 21.22 -14.95 13.57
N LEU A 743 21.50 -14.07 12.64
CA LEU A 743 22.23 -14.37 11.39
C LEU A 743 23.57 -13.65 11.39
N SER A 744 24.65 -14.40 11.11
CA SER A 744 26.01 -13.85 10.97
C SER A 744 26.52 -14.11 9.57
N ARG A 745 27.03 -13.05 8.92
CA ARG A 745 27.56 -13.06 7.55
C ARG A 745 28.80 -12.19 7.47
N THR A 746 29.65 -12.46 6.49
CA THR A 746 30.60 -11.45 6.01
C THR A 746 29.99 -10.80 4.79
N VAL A 747 29.75 -9.49 4.87
CA VAL A 747 29.15 -8.71 3.81
C VAL A 747 30.24 -7.95 3.08
N MET A 748 30.27 -8.10 1.75
CA MET A 748 31.10 -7.28 0.88
C MET A 748 30.29 -6.09 0.41
N LEU A 749 30.74 -4.88 0.75
CA LEU A 749 30.06 -3.61 0.46
C LEU A 749 30.87 -2.80 -0.52
N ALA A 750 30.23 -2.18 -1.50
CA ALA A 750 30.84 -1.14 -2.31
C ALA A 750 31.09 0.11 -1.45
N GLY A 751 32.19 0.82 -1.70
CA GLY A 751 32.54 2.04 -0.98
C GLY A 751 33.98 2.06 -0.49
N THR A 752 34.43 3.26 -0.18
CA THR A 752 35.80 3.51 0.31
C THR A 752 35.77 4.39 1.56
N GLY A 753 36.62 4.11 2.52
CA GLY A 753 36.72 4.88 3.77
C GLY A 753 36.56 4.02 5.02
N GLN A 754 36.26 4.69 6.13
CA GLN A 754 36.02 4.04 7.42
C GLN A 754 34.63 3.43 7.46
N VAL A 755 34.50 2.20 7.94
CA VAL A 755 33.20 1.57 8.21
C VAL A 755 32.69 2.05 9.57
N GLN A 756 31.42 2.36 9.64
CA GLN A 756 30.79 2.91 10.83
C GLN A 756 29.44 2.23 11.07
N LEU A 757 29.09 2.00 12.33
CA LEU A 757 27.74 1.65 12.77
C LEU A 757 27.06 2.92 13.27
N TRP A 758 25.90 3.25 12.69
CA TRP A 758 25.07 4.35 13.15
C TRP A 758 23.85 3.76 13.87
N ASP A 759 23.78 3.97 15.19
CA ASP A 759 22.70 3.39 16.00
C ASP A 759 21.51 4.36 16.09
N ALA A 760 20.41 4.01 15.42
CA ALA A 760 19.20 4.83 15.45
C ALA A 760 18.46 4.78 16.81
N GLY A 761 18.74 3.79 17.65
CA GLY A 761 18.15 3.69 18.98
C GLY A 761 18.58 4.84 19.89
N ASP A 762 19.87 5.16 19.92
CA ASP A 762 20.41 6.22 20.77
C ASP A 762 21.00 7.42 20.01
N GLY A 763 21.17 7.31 18.69
CA GLY A 763 21.73 8.37 17.83
C GLY A 763 23.26 8.43 17.86
N THR A 764 23.94 7.36 18.32
CA THR A 764 25.39 7.29 18.38
C THR A 764 26.03 6.75 17.09
N ILE A 765 27.29 7.12 16.88
CA ILE A 765 28.09 6.68 15.74
C ILE A 765 29.35 6.00 16.25
N HIS A 766 29.59 4.77 15.83
CA HIS A 766 30.73 3.97 16.25
C HIS A 766 31.60 3.56 15.07
N PRO A 767 32.92 3.71 15.11
CA PRO A 767 33.80 3.07 14.16
C PRO A 767 33.59 1.54 14.19
N LEU A 768 33.62 0.91 13.04
CA LEU A 768 33.40 -0.52 12.88
C LEU A 768 34.61 -1.16 12.16
N ALA A 769 34.95 -2.38 12.54
CA ALA A 769 36.00 -3.10 11.87
C ALA A 769 35.57 -3.50 10.45
N GLY A 770 36.38 -3.17 9.46
CA GLY A 770 36.20 -3.56 8.06
C GLY A 770 37.55 -3.84 7.40
N VAL A 771 37.58 -4.72 6.42
CA VAL A 771 38.76 -5.08 5.66
C VAL A 771 38.60 -4.63 4.22
N ALA A 772 39.32 -3.56 3.85
CA ALA A 772 39.35 -3.08 2.46
C ALA A 772 39.92 -4.16 1.53
N LYS A 773 39.31 -4.33 0.36
CA LYS A 773 39.73 -5.25 -0.70
C LYS A 773 40.28 -4.48 -1.90
N ALA A 774 41.09 -5.18 -2.70
CA ALA A 774 41.71 -4.59 -3.88
C ALA A 774 40.72 -4.19 -4.99
N ASP A 775 39.52 -4.74 -4.95
CA ASP A 775 38.45 -4.48 -5.94
C ASP A 775 37.53 -3.28 -5.58
N GLY A 776 37.91 -2.48 -4.58
CA GLY A 776 37.15 -1.30 -4.15
C GLY A 776 35.97 -1.64 -3.23
N THR A 777 35.88 -2.88 -2.71
CA THR A 777 34.89 -3.27 -1.71
C THR A 777 35.49 -3.34 -0.31
N VAL A 778 34.62 -3.32 0.72
CA VAL A 778 35.02 -3.53 2.11
C VAL A 778 34.29 -4.75 2.65
N ALA A 779 35.05 -5.70 3.20
CA ALA A 779 34.48 -6.85 3.91
C ALA A 779 34.14 -6.46 5.34
N VAL A 780 32.87 -6.60 5.70
CA VAL A 780 32.34 -6.25 7.02
C VAL A 780 31.72 -7.49 7.63
N PRO A 781 32.26 -7.99 8.78
CA PRO A 781 31.55 -9.02 9.52
C PRO A 781 30.28 -8.40 10.13
N LEU A 782 29.13 -8.95 9.81
CA LEU A 782 27.82 -8.46 10.20
C LEU A 782 27.04 -9.55 10.92
N THR A 783 26.67 -9.31 12.16
CA THR A 783 25.70 -10.12 12.90
C THR A 783 24.45 -9.28 13.12
N LEU A 784 23.32 -9.83 12.71
CA LEU A 784 21.99 -9.30 12.95
C LEU A 784 21.23 -10.24 13.87
N GLY A 785 20.81 -9.75 15.02
CA GLY A 785 19.91 -10.48 15.92
C GLY A 785 18.53 -10.74 15.31
N SER A 786 17.67 -11.39 16.07
CA SER A 786 16.27 -11.60 15.70
C SER A 786 15.61 -10.27 15.35
N GLN A 787 15.06 -10.14 14.15
CA GLN A 787 14.30 -8.97 13.69
C GLN A 787 15.04 -7.63 13.92
N GLU A 788 16.35 -7.64 13.75
CA GLU A 788 17.21 -6.49 13.98
C GLU A 788 17.56 -5.78 12.68
N ALA A 789 17.51 -4.45 12.71
CA ALA A 789 18.04 -3.58 11.67
C ALA A 789 19.33 -2.90 12.12
N LYS A 790 20.28 -2.71 11.20
CA LYS A 790 21.52 -1.95 11.42
C LYS A 790 21.83 -1.05 10.24
N PHE A 791 22.33 0.15 10.55
CA PHE A 791 22.82 1.12 9.56
C PHE A 791 24.35 1.08 9.53
N ILE A 792 24.90 0.71 8.38
CA ILE A 792 26.33 0.71 8.11
C ILE A 792 26.65 1.87 7.18
N VAL A 793 27.53 2.74 7.60
CA VAL A 793 28.01 3.88 6.80
C VAL A 793 29.49 3.67 6.46
N ILE A 794 29.84 3.92 5.21
CA ILE A 794 31.21 3.87 4.72
C ILE A 794 31.58 5.27 4.22
N GLY A 795 32.65 5.85 4.78
CA GLY A 795 33.10 7.19 4.38
C GLY A 795 34.05 7.79 5.42
N PRO A 796 34.27 9.12 5.38
CA PRO A 796 35.06 9.80 6.39
C PRO A 796 34.45 9.62 7.79
N LEU A 797 35.31 9.38 8.80
CA LEU A 797 34.83 9.30 10.19
C LEU A 797 34.44 10.69 10.68
N PRO A 798 33.19 10.93 11.10
CA PRO A 798 32.76 12.23 11.58
C PRO A 798 33.32 12.55 12.97
N ALA A 799 33.47 13.83 13.29
CA ALA A 799 34.06 14.30 14.53
C ALA A 799 33.29 13.90 15.81
N ASN A 800 31.98 13.63 15.67
CA ASN A 800 31.12 13.20 16.77
C ASN A 800 31.03 11.67 16.92
N ALA A 801 31.85 10.90 16.17
CA ALA A 801 31.93 9.46 16.36
C ALA A 801 32.54 9.10 17.71
N ALA A 802 32.09 7.97 18.28
CA ALA A 802 32.68 7.43 19.51
C ALA A 802 34.18 7.11 19.33
N ALA A 803 34.99 7.33 20.37
CA ALA A 803 36.42 7.11 20.29
C ALA A 803 36.79 5.61 20.19
N ALA A 804 35.96 4.73 20.72
CA ALA A 804 36.18 3.29 20.70
C ALA A 804 35.42 2.62 19.54
N ALA A 805 36.14 1.79 18.79
CA ALA A 805 35.48 0.95 17.77
C ALA A 805 34.55 -0.08 18.45
N THR A 806 33.43 -0.38 17.81
CA THR A 806 32.55 -1.49 18.20
C THR A 806 32.75 -2.67 17.26
N THR A 807 32.17 -3.80 17.60
CA THR A 807 32.12 -4.99 16.73
C THR A 807 30.69 -5.50 16.64
N ILE A 808 30.32 -6.03 15.50
CA ILE A 808 29.01 -6.64 15.24
C ILE A 808 29.17 -8.07 14.69
N ASN A 809 30.16 -8.78 15.24
CA ASN A 809 30.45 -10.16 14.88
C ASN A 809 29.69 -11.14 15.78
N ALA A 810 29.49 -12.37 15.27
CA ALA A 810 29.14 -13.47 16.15
C ALA A 810 30.32 -13.71 17.13
N GLY A 811 30.11 -13.38 18.38
CA GLY A 811 31.12 -13.64 19.42
C GLY A 811 31.16 -15.12 19.81
N GLN A 812 32.23 -15.52 20.47
CA GLN A 812 32.29 -16.81 21.11
C GLN A 812 31.52 -16.77 22.43
N THR A 813 30.61 -17.72 22.66
CA THR A 813 30.00 -17.90 23.99
C THR A 813 31.06 -18.21 25.00
N LEU A 814 31.25 -17.30 25.95
CA LEU A 814 32.21 -17.46 27.06
C LEU A 814 31.58 -18.21 28.22
N VAL A 815 30.31 -17.89 28.53
CA VAL A 815 29.51 -18.54 29.58
C VAL A 815 28.08 -18.65 29.09
N ALA A 816 27.48 -19.85 29.16
CA ALA A 816 26.05 -20.05 29.06
C ALA A 816 25.45 -19.97 30.48
N LEU A 817 24.44 -19.15 30.67
CA LEU A 817 23.81 -18.94 31.98
C LEU A 817 22.62 -19.90 32.14
N ASP A 818 22.89 -21.20 31.96
CA ASP A 818 21.91 -22.26 32.05
C ASP A 818 21.51 -22.59 33.49
N GLY A 819 20.51 -23.49 33.65
CA GLY A 819 20.03 -23.98 34.94
C GLY A 819 19.14 -22.97 35.66
N ASP A 820 19.09 -23.11 37.01
CA ASP A 820 18.09 -22.40 37.81
C ASP A 820 18.42 -20.91 37.99
N TRP A 821 17.38 -20.10 37.94
CA TRP A 821 17.33 -18.69 38.23
C TRP A 821 16.43 -18.44 39.42
N THR A 822 16.68 -17.39 40.19
CA THR A 822 15.69 -16.87 41.11
C THR A 822 14.78 -15.93 40.32
N VAL A 823 13.49 -16.31 40.21
CA VAL A 823 12.47 -15.58 39.48
C VAL A 823 11.40 -15.09 40.43
N LYS A 824 11.11 -13.79 40.40
CA LYS A 824 10.09 -13.18 41.24
C LYS A 824 9.00 -12.56 40.38
N LEU A 825 7.84 -13.21 40.33
CA LEU A 825 6.61 -12.75 39.77
C LEU A 825 5.67 -12.38 40.93
N GLY A 826 5.64 -11.13 41.34
CA GLY A 826 4.93 -10.70 42.57
C GLY A 826 5.72 -10.88 43.85
N ALA A 827 5.10 -11.41 44.93
CA ALA A 827 5.65 -11.38 46.28
C ALA A 827 6.64 -12.54 46.57
N THR A 828 6.43 -13.74 46.01
CA THR A 828 7.18 -14.94 46.36
C THR A 828 8.18 -15.31 45.27
N PRO A 829 9.48 -15.40 45.59
CA PRO A 829 10.48 -15.85 44.61
C PRO A 829 10.35 -17.37 44.35
N LEU A 830 10.62 -17.76 43.11
CA LEU A 830 10.70 -19.15 42.65
C LEU A 830 12.15 -19.46 42.25
N THR A 831 12.63 -20.66 42.44
CA THR A 831 13.86 -21.16 41.85
C THR A 831 13.55 -22.10 40.71
N THR A 832 13.86 -21.72 39.47
CA THR A 832 13.49 -22.48 38.26
C THR A 832 14.38 -22.11 37.09
N GLY A 833 14.44 -23.02 36.08
CA GLY A 833 15.01 -22.66 34.79
C GLY A 833 14.14 -21.61 34.07
N LEU A 834 14.72 -20.94 33.06
CA LEU A 834 14.00 -19.95 32.26
C LEU A 834 12.81 -20.62 31.51
N LYS A 835 11.64 -20.08 31.67
CA LYS A 835 10.37 -20.50 31.07
C LYS A 835 9.44 -19.31 30.94
N SER A 836 8.46 -19.45 30.06
CA SER A 836 7.40 -18.43 29.95
C SER A 836 6.57 -18.34 31.24
N TRP A 837 5.99 -17.17 31.49
CA TRP A 837 5.09 -16.95 32.63
C TRP A 837 3.90 -17.88 32.58
N GLU A 838 3.41 -18.22 31.40
CA GLU A 838 2.36 -19.21 31.18
C GLU A 838 2.78 -20.60 31.67
N ALA A 839 4.00 -21.00 31.35
CA ALA A 839 4.55 -22.30 31.79
C ALA A 839 4.87 -22.33 33.30
N LEU A 840 5.02 -21.17 33.93
CA LEU A 840 5.15 -21.03 35.39
C LEU A 840 3.80 -20.96 36.11
N GLY A 841 2.69 -20.94 35.38
CA GLY A 841 1.33 -20.79 35.94
C GLY A 841 0.93 -19.34 36.24
N GLU A 842 1.75 -18.37 35.84
CA GLU A 842 1.59 -16.94 36.09
C GLU A 842 1.19 -16.14 34.84
N GLY A 843 0.48 -16.79 33.92
CA GLY A 843 0.05 -16.21 32.66
C GLY A 843 -0.86 -14.98 32.77
N THR A 844 -1.34 -14.63 33.96
CA THR A 844 -2.12 -13.41 34.21
C THR A 844 -1.30 -12.30 34.89
N PHE A 845 -0.04 -12.54 35.18
CA PHE A 845 0.80 -11.55 35.84
C PHE A 845 0.97 -10.29 34.96
N THR A 846 0.77 -9.13 35.58
CA THR A 846 1.00 -7.81 34.99
C THR A 846 1.95 -7.06 35.95
N GLY A 847 3.05 -6.59 35.46
CA GLY A 847 4.02 -5.89 36.27
C GLY A 847 5.47 -6.18 35.81
N ILE A 848 6.41 -5.86 36.69
CA ILE A 848 7.83 -6.11 36.45
C ILE A 848 8.21 -7.41 37.17
N ALA A 849 8.73 -8.37 36.40
CA ALA A 849 9.32 -9.59 36.93
C ALA A 849 10.82 -9.42 37.15
N ASP A 850 11.32 -9.81 38.33
CA ASP A 850 12.74 -9.78 38.62
C ASP A 850 13.34 -11.18 38.45
N TYR A 851 14.44 -11.28 37.73
CA TYR A 851 15.23 -12.48 37.53
C TYR A 851 16.65 -12.24 38.08
N THR A 852 17.18 -13.14 38.87
CA THR A 852 18.56 -13.05 39.41
C THR A 852 19.32 -14.33 39.15
N LYS A 853 20.56 -14.20 38.70
CA LYS A 853 21.51 -15.29 38.46
C LYS A 853 22.90 -14.92 38.92
N THR A 854 23.54 -15.79 39.70
CA THR A 854 24.97 -15.74 39.91
C THR A 854 25.68 -16.70 38.95
N PHE A 855 26.80 -16.30 38.40
CA PHE A 855 27.59 -17.11 37.48
C PHE A 855 29.05 -16.80 37.59
N ASP A 856 29.88 -17.77 37.27
CA ASP A 856 31.34 -17.62 37.28
C ASP A 856 31.87 -17.42 35.86
N THR A 857 32.75 -16.45 35.67
CA THR A 857 33.54 -16.32 34.46
C THR A 857 34.86 -17.06 34.59
N PRO A 858 35.56 -17.43 33.51
CA PRO A 858 36.90 -18.00 33.53
C PRO A 858 37.89 -17.17 34.33
N ALA A 859 38.91 -17.82 34.90
CA ALA A 859 39.97 -17.17 35.68
C ALA A 859 40.75 -16.10 34.92
N ALA A 860 40.71 -16.12 33.59
CA ALA A 860 41.25 -15.09 32.72
C ALA A 860 40.17 -14.70 31.69
N LEU A 861 39.77 -13.42 31.68
CA LEU A 861 38.93 -12.87 30.64
C LEU A 861 39.74 -12.64 29.37
N PRO A 862 39.13 -12.81 28.18
CA PRO A 862 39.80 -12.60 26.90
C PRO A 862 40.32 -11.16 26.77
N GLN A 863 41.62 -10.98 26.68
CA GLN A 863 42.24 -9.65 26.54
C GLN A 863 41.94 -9.05 25.16
N GLY A 864 41.64 -7.76 25.14
CA GLY A 864 41.36 -7.02 23.90
C GLY A 864 40.03 -7.33 23.26
N LYS A 865 39.17 -8.13 23.92
CA LYS A 865 37.82 -8.41 23.48
C LYS A 865 36.79 -7.68 24.32
N ARG A 866 35.66 -7.31 23.71
CA ARG A 866 34.49 -6.80 24.41
C ARG A 866 33.58 -7.96 24.81
N LEU A 867 32.87 -7.77 25.93
CA LEU A 867 31.98 -8.76 26.50
C LEU A 867 30.55 -8.28 26.37
N TYR A 868 29.72 -9.10 25.76
CA TYR A 868 28.30 -8.79 25.54
C TYR A 868 27.44 -9.78 26.29
N LEU A 869 26.39 -9.27 26.95
CA LEU A 869 25.34 -10.10 27.54
C LEU A 869 24.18 -10.16 26.54
N ASP A 870 23.87 -11.36 26.08
CA ASP A 870 22.74 -11.65 25.19
C ASP A 870 21.68 -12.40 26.02
N LEU A 871 20.50 -11.81 26.16
CA LEU A 871 19.35 -12.43 26.85
C LEU A 871 18.59 -13.43 26.00
N GLY A 872 18.89 -13.51 24.69
CA GLY A 872 18.12 -14.33 23.78
C GLY A 872 16.71 -13.79 23.57
N GLU A 873 15.70 -14.65 23.72
CA GLU A 873 14.29 -14.26 23.59
C GLU A 873 13.75 -13.67 24.89
N VAL A 874 13.22 -12.46 24.76
CA VAL A 874 12.52 -11.74 25.83
C VAL A 874 11.21 -11.20 25.27
N ASN A 875 10.14 -11.39 26.00
CA ASN A 875 8.84 -10.85 25.69
C ASN A 875 8.31 -10.11 26.94
N ASP A 876 8.45 -8.78 27.06
CA ASP A 876 8.47 -7.78 26.02
C ASP A 876 9.63 -6.75 26.19
N MET A 877 9.76 -6.08 27.35
CA MET A 877 10.80 -5.12 27.70
C MET A 877 11.79 -5.74 28.69
N ALA A 878 13.05 -5.43 28.54
CA ALA A 878 14.07 -5.85 29.49
C ALA A 878 14.97 -4.71 29.96
N HIS A 879 15.37 -4.78 31.23
CA HIS A 879 16.39 -3.96 31.86
C HIS A 879 17.39 -4.88 32.57
N ILE A 880 18.65 -4.55 32.51
CA ILE A 880 19.68 -5.35 33.17
C ILE A 880 20.53 -4.55 34.16
N LYS A 881 21.03 -5.27 35.17
CA LYS A 881 22.04 -4.80 36.10
C LYS A 881 23.08 -5.89 36.27
N VAL A 882 24.35 -5.56 36.07
CA VAL A 882 25.48 -6.50 36.22
C VAL A 882 26.42 -6.01 37.33
N ASN A 883 26.57 -6.84 38.34
CA ASN A 883 27.41 -6.49 39.53
C ASN A 883 27.02 -5.13 40.15
N GLY A 884 25.72 -4.78 40.08
CA GLY A 884 25.22 -3.53 40.63
C GLY A 884 25.31 -2.32 39.66
N LYS A 885 25.93 -2.47 38.48
CA LYS A 885 25.94 -1.45 37.43
C LYS A 885 24.70 -1.55 36.60
N ASP A 886 23.91 -0.47 36.49
CA ASP A 886 22.71 -0.37 35.65
C ASP A 886 23.07 -0.14 34.19
N PHE A 887 22.20 -0.67 33.31
CA PHE A 887 22.24 -0.48 31.85
C PHE A 887 20.91 0.05 31.36
N ASP A 888 20.87 0.50 30.13
CA ASP A 888 19.65 0.96 29.45
C ASP A 888 18.57 -0.13 29.37
N SER A 889 17.30 0.27 29.30
CA SER A 889 16.20 -0.66 29.05
C SER A 889 15.97 -0.83 27.53
N ARG A 890 15.58 -2.04 27.12
CA ARG A 890 15.24 -2.35 25.74
C ARG A 890 13.79 -2.82 25.60
N GLY A 891 13.11 -2.38 24.56
CA GLY A 891 11.69 -2.67 24.31
C GLY A 891 11.41 -3.59 23.12
N TRP A 892 12.46 -4.05 22.44
CA TRP A 892 12.41 -4.92 21.26
C TRP A 892 13.74 -5.66 21.05
N PRO A 893 13.81 -6.73 20.26
CA PRO A 893 15.05 -7.40 19.88
C PRO A 893 16.01 -6.44 19.12
N SER A 894 17.37 -6.60 19.25
CA SER A 894 18.02 -7.64 20.04
C SER A 894 18.30 -7.18 21.48
N TYR A 895 18.16 -8.13 22.42
CA TYR A 895 18.40 -7.86 23.84
C TYR A 895 19.85 -8.17 24.21
N VAL A 896 20.79 -7.37 23.68
CA VAL A 896 22.25 -7.55 23.82
C VAL A 896 22.88 -6.26 24.33
N TRP A 897 23.60 -6.31 25.44
CA TRP A 897 24.31 -5.19 26.06
C TRP A 897 25.81 -5.41 26.09
N ASP A 898 26.60 -4.37 25.88
CA ASP A 898 28.00 -4.37 26.15
C ASP A 898 28.24 -4.24 27.66
N VAL A 899 28.73 -5.30 28.27
CA VAL A 899 28.95 -5.40 29.73
C VAL A 899 30.43 -5.48 30.08
N THR A 900 31.32 -5.16 29.14
CA THR A 900 32.77 -5.29 29.27
C THR A 900 33.29 -4.71 30.61
N ASP A 901 32.90 -3.49 30.94
CA ASP A 901 33.33 -2.78 32.12
C ASP A 901 32.64 -3.21 33.43
N ALA A 902 31.65 -4.09 33.34
CA ALA A 902 30.89 -4.55 34.50
C ALA A 902 31.24 -5.98 34.89
N ILE A 903 31.79 -6.79 33.99
CA ILE A 903 32.16 -8.19 34.23
C ILE A 903 33.50 -8.28 34.97
N LYS A 904 33.56 -9.20 35.92
CA LYS A 904 34.77 -9.53 36.73
C LYS A 904 35.18 -10.97 36.48
N THR A 905 36.46 -11.29 36.70
CA THR A 905 36.89 -12.68 36.79
C THR A 905 36.30 -13.34 38.03
N GLY A 906 35.85 -14.60 37.90
CA GLY A 906 35.17 -15.32 38.99
C GLY A 906 33.68 -14.93 39.09
N ALA A 907 33.18 -14.78 40.30
CA ALA A 907 31.78 -14.62 40.60
C ALA A 907 31.18 -13.27 40.13
N ASN A 908 30.08 -13.33 39.38
CA ASN A 908 29.30 -12.21 38.90
C ASN A 908 27.82 -12.40 39.26
N THR A 909 27.10 -11.29 39.36
CA THR A 909 25.67 -11.26 39.59
C THR A 909 25.00 -10.55 38.45
N LEU A 910 23.99 -11.17 37.83
CA LEU A 910 23.10 -10.60 36.84
C LEU A 910 21.71 -10.46 37.45
N GLU A 911 21.15 -9.29 37.36
CA GLU A 911 19.74 -8.99 37.62
C GLU A 911 19.11 -8.57 36.32
N VAL A 912 17.98 -9.18 35.98
CA VAL A 912 17.17 -8.84 34.79
C VAL A 912 15.76 -8.52 35.25
N GLN A 913 15.26 -7.40 34.81
CA GLN A 913 13.86 -7.04 34.98
C GLN A 913 13.16 -7.18 33.61
N VAL A 914 12.01 -7.85 33.63
CA VAL A 914 11.17 -8.01 32.43
C VAL A 914 9.78 -7.46 32.71
N GLN A 915 9.30 -6.64 31.80
CA GLN A 915 7.95 -6.09 31.83
C GLN A 915 7.26 -6.40 30.52
N VAL A 916 6.04 -6.96 30.60
CA VAL A 916 5.14 -7.11 29.47
C VAL A 916 4.21 -5.91 29.47
N ALA A 917 4.02 -5.27 28.33
CA ALA A 917 3.04 -4.21 28.23
C ALA A 917 1.65 -4.78 28.53
N GLU A 918 0.88 -4.09 29.37
CA GLU A 918 -0.53 -4.34 29.45
C GLU A 918 -1.07 -4.24 28.01
N ALA A 919 -1.81 -5.26 27.58
CA ALA A 919 -2.51 -5.21 26.32
C ALA A 919 -3.41 -3.97 26.37
N GLY A 920 -2.90 -2.87 25.87
CA GLY A 920 -3.67 -1.66 25.66
C GLY A 920 -4.86 -2.10 24.84
N GLY A 921 -6.08 -1.91 25.36
CA GLY A 921 -7.30 -2.30 24.68
C GLY A 921 -7.36 -1.60 23.35
N GLY A 922 -6.69 -2.18 22.36
CA GLY A 922 -6.81 -1.84 20.95
C GLY A 922 -8.23 -2.19 20.54
N ARG A 923 -9.14 -1.25 20.69
CA ARG A 923 -10.38 -1.27 19.94
C ARG A 923 -9.98 -1.09 18.48
N GLY A 924 -10.08 -2.18 17.78
CA GLY A 924 -10.08 -2.16 16.34
C GLY A 924 -11.04 -1.07 15.87
N GLY A 925 -10.64 -0.38 14.80
CA GLY A 925 -11.37 0.70 14.18
C GLY A 925 -12.85 0.36 14.04
N GLY A 926 -13.67 1.22 14.59
CA GLY A 926 -15.11 1.11 14.60
C GLY A 926 -15.65 2.00 15.73
N GLY A 927 -15.95 3.28 15.40
CA GLY A 927 -16.29 4.34 16.29
C GLY A 927 -17.31 4.00 17.38
N ALA A 928 -17.05 4.50 18.57
CA ALA A 928 -18.07 5.02 19.49
C ALA A 928 -17.37 5.79 20.62
N GLY A 929 -17.33 7.11 20.52
CA GLY A 929 -17.09 8.01 21.62
C GLY A 929 -18.32 8.00 22.55
N GLY A 930 -18.19 7.33 23.70
CA GLY A 930 -19.18 7.43 24.78
C GLY A 930 -18.63 8.30 25.91
N GLY A 931 -19.10 9.56 25.98
CA GLY A 931 -18.84 10.42 27.11
C GLY A 931 -19.51 9.86 28.36
N ALA A 932 -18.73 9.81 29.45
CA ALA A 932 -19.27 9.51 30.78
C ALA A 932 -20.08 10.69 31.30
N ALA A 933 -21.38 10.51 31.49
CA ALA A 933 -22.24 11.32 32.33
C ALA A 933 -22.48 10.59 33.67
N PRO A 934 -22.67 11.31 34.78
CA PRO A 934 -22.61 10.72 36.11
C PRO A 934 -23.82 9.87 36.47
N ALA A 935 -23.56 8.93 37.39
CA ALA A 935 -24.44 7.88 37.84
C ALA A 935 -25.74 8.36 38.48
N GLY A 936 -26.86 7.79 38.03
CA GLY A 936 -28.12 7.73 38.71
C GLY A 936 -28.67 6.29 38.55
N GLY A 937 -28.75 5.58 39.67
CA GLY A 937 -29.00 4.17 39.74
C GLY A 937 -30.41 3.70 39.36
N ARG A 938 -30.48 2.47 38.89
CA ARG A 938 -31.40 1.41 39.36
C ARG A 938 -31.20 0.13 38.55
N GLY A 939 -30.90 -0.87 39.27
CA GLY A 939 -31.07 -2.30 39.27
C GLY A 939 -31.64 -3.07 38.09
N GLY A 940 -30.95 -4.20 37.74
CA GLY A 940 -31.66 -5.31 37.14
C GLY A 940 -30.83 -6.19 36.19
N ARG A 941 -30.35 -7.29 36.75
CA ARG A 941 -30.05 -8.60 36.13
C ARG A 941 -28.96 -8.77 35.05
N ALA A 942 -27.97 -9.54 35.45
CA ALA A 942 -26.88 -10.12 34.69
C ALA A 942 -27.35 -11.21 33.71
N ALA A 943 -26.64 -11.26 32.57
CA ALA A 943 -26.49 -12.46 31.74
C ALA A 943 -25.01 -12.59 31.35
N PRO A 944 -24.47 -13.82 31.15
CA PRO A 944 -23.04 -14.11 31.26
C PRO A 944 -22.27 -13.84 29.98
N GLY A 945 -20.98 -13.58 30.18
CA GLY A 945 -20.03 -13.04 29.27
C GLY A 945 -19.66 -13.89 28.06
N ALA A 946 -19.20 -13.16 27.04
CA ALA A 946 -18.42 -13.65 25.95
C ALA A 946 -16.91 -13.37 26.21
N PRO A 947 -16.00 -14.25 25.78
CA PRO A 947 -14.58 -14.08 26.03
C PRO A 947 -13.95 -13.03 25.09
N PRO A 948 -12.84 -12.39 25.49
CA PRO A 948 -12.17 -11.35 24.70
C PRO A 948 -11.47 -11.91 23.46
N ALA A 949 -11.57 -11.18 22.37
CA ALA A 949 -10.81 -11.44 21.16
C ALA A 949 -9.32 -11.12 21.40
N GLY A 950 -8.44 -12.10 21.18
CA GLY A 950 -7.02 -11.98 21.36
C GLY A 950 -6.33 -11.35 20.14
N ASN A 951 -5.28 -10.60 20.42
CA ASN A 951 -4.36 -10.03 19.44
C ASN A 951 -3.70 -11.14 18.60
N VAL A 952 -3.70 -10.96 17.29
CA VAL A 952 -3.02 -11.84 16.35
C VAL A 952 -1.56 -11.42 16.28
N ALA A 953 -0.66 -12.25 16.78
CA ALA A 953 0.76 -12.18 16.45
C ALA A 953 0.96 -12.72 15.01
N PRO A 954 1.92 -12.18 14.23
CA PRO A 954 2.18 -12.72 12.91
C PRO A 954 2.63 -14.19 13.02
N ALA A 955 1.92 -15.04 12.28
CA ALA A 955 2.27 -16.44 12.15
C ALA A 955 3.68 -16.56 11.58
N ASP A 956 4.45 -17.54 12.07
CA ASP A 956 5.70 -17.95 11.50
C ASP A 956 5.53 -18.15 9.99
N VAL A 957 6.27 -17.41 9.20
CA VAL A 957 6.41 -17.69 7.77
C VAL A 957 7.12 -19.03 7.68
N PRO A 958 6.45 -20.10 7.22
CA PRO A 958 7.13 -21.37 7.13
C PRO A 958 8.29 -21.25 6.14
N ALA A 959 9.47 -21.58 6.61
CA ALA A 959 10.61 -21.82 5.74
C ALA A 959 10.22 -22.96 4.80
N GLY A 960 10.12 -22.68 3.51
CA GLY A 960 10.00 -23.70 2.49
C GLY A 960 8.68 -23.74 1.73
N VAL A 961 8.47 -22.81 0.83
CA VAL A 961 7.87 -23.12 -0.45
C VAL A 961 9.01 -23.10 -1.48
N VAL A 962 9.82 -24.12 -1.39
CA VAL A 962 10.67 -24.51 -2.51
C VAL A 962 9.71 -25.08 -3.56
N GLY A 963 9.58 -24.43 -4.68
CA GLY A 963 8.82 -24.90 -5.81
C GLY A 963 9.34 -26.27 -6.24
N ALA A 964 8.47 -27.26 -6.21
CA ALA A 964 8.78 -28.55 -6.79
C ALA A 964 8.97 -28.39 -8.30
N PRO A 965 9.99 -29.01 -8.92
CA PRO A 965 10.16 -28.98 -10.35
C PRO A 965 9.05 -29.78 -11.02
N VAL A 966 8.38 -29.17 -11.98
CA VAL A 966 7.45 -29.86 -12.88
C VAL A 966 8.28 -30.69 -13.84
N GLY A 967 8.41 -31.99 -13.52
CA GLY A 967 8.94 -33.00 -14.44
C GLY A 967 7.75 -33.66 -15.14
N GLY A 968 7.88 -33.72 -16.49
CA GLY A 968 6.82 -34.15 -17.36
C GLY A 968 6.59 -35.66 -17.44
N ALA A 969 5.40 -35.92 -17.92
CA ALA A 969 4.94 -37.04 -18.79
C ALA A 969 5.16 -38.50 -18.35
N ALA A 970 4.10 -39.21 -18.14
CA ALA A 970 3.54 -40.27 -18.99
C ALA A 970 2.76 -41.34 -18.23
N ALA A 971 1.54 -41.53 -18.70
CA ALA A 971 0.86 -42.79 -18.99
C ALA A 971 0.46 -43.79 -17.87
N ALA A 972 -0.88 -43.98 -17.85
CA ALA A 972 -1.63 -45.21 -17.81
C ALA A 972 -1.69 -46.07 -16.52
N GLY A 973 -2.93 -46.37 -16.15
CA GLY A 973 -3.22 -47.56 -15.37
C GLY A 973 -4.49 -47.52 -14.49
N ALA A 974 -5.49 -48.19 -14.96
CA ALA A 974 -6.80 -48.39 -14.40
C ALA A 974 -6.81 -49.06 -13.00
N GLY A 975 -7.85 -48.75 -12.19
CA GLY A 975 -8.18 -49.54 -11.01
C GLY A 975 -9.47 -49.11 -10.34
N ARG A 976 -10.50 -49.89 -10.57
CA ARG A 976 -11.87 -49.81 -9.96
C ARG A 976 -11.85 -50.18 -8.48
N GLY A 977 -12.75 -49.56 -7.70
CA GLY A 977 -13.08 -50.06 -6.39
C GLY A 977 -14.23 -49.31 -5.74
N ALA A 978 -15.41 -49.89 -5.78
CA ALA A 978 -16.64 -49.40 -5.18
C ALA A 978 -16.70 -49.69 -3.67
N GLY A 979 -17.40 -48.82 -2.92
CA GLY A 979 -17.75 -49.10 -1.54
C GLY A 979 -18.86 -48.16 -1.04
N ARG A 980 -20.09 -48.69 -1.02
CA ARG A 980 -21.29 -48.07 -0.47
C ARG A 980 -21.28 -48.11 1.08
N GLY A 981 -21.89 -47.15 1.71
CA GLY A 981 -22.31 -47.24 3.11
C GLY A 981 -23.19 -46.05 3.52
N ALA A 982 -24.46 -46.31 3.63
CA ALA A 982 -25.50 -45.36 4.07
C ALA A 982 -25.71 -45.45 5.59
N ALA A 983 -26.09 -44.34 6.23
CA ALA A 983 -27.13 -44.16 7.25
C ALA A 983 -27.09 -42.75 7.82
N ALA A 984 -28.08 -41.98 7.62
CA ALA A 984 -29.28 -41.68 8.42
C ALA A 984 -29.00 -40.81 9.69
N GLY A 985 -29.60 -39.65 9.68
CA GLY A 985 -30.35 -39.10 10.82
C GLY A 985 -29.73 -37.95 11.61
N GLY A 986 -30.40 -36.79 11.56
CA GLY A 986 -30.28 -35.79 12.64
C GLY A 986 -30.40 -34.35 12.20
N ARG A 987 -31.65 -33.84 12.28
CA ARG A 987 -31.93 -32.39 12.13
C ARG A 987 -31.40 -31.62 13.32
N GLY A 988 -30.66 -30.55 13.08
CA GLY A 988 -30.31 -29.51 14.06
C GLY A 988 -30.09 -28.21 13.37
N ARG A 989 -30.98 -27.26 13.56
CA ARG A 989 -30.79 -25.84 13.20
C ARG A 989 -29.66 -25.25 14.04
N GLY A 990 -28.71 -24.63 13.38
CA GLY A 990 -27.67 -23.84 14.01
C GLY A 990 -27.16 -22.80 13.03
N THR A 991 -27.58 -21.57 13.24
CA THR A 991 -27.01 -20.38 12.65
C THR A 991 -25.63 -20.16 13.29
N GLY A 992 -24.59 -19.99 12.46
CA GLY A 992 -23.28 -19.60 12.96
C GLY A 992 -22.21 -19.79 11.90
N GLY A 993 -21.83 -18.74 11.21
CA GLY A 993 -20.66 -18.70 10.34
C GLY A 993 -19.40 -18.85 11.20
N GLY A 994 -18.63 -19.90 10.97
CA GLY A 994 -17.32 -20.09 11.56
C GLY A 994 -16.27 -20.08 10.48
N GLY A 995 -15.55 -18.98 10.35
CA GLY A 995 -14.26 -18.94 9.70
C GLY A 995 -13.28 -19.75 10.53
N GLY A 996 -12.62 -20.75 9.93
CA GLY A 996 -11.57 -21.55 10.58
C GLY A 996 -10.35 -20.67 10.82
N GLY A 997 -10.33 -19.98 11.96
CA GLY A 997 -9.11 -19.33 12.47
C GLY A 997 -8.16 -20.43 12.95
N GLN A 998 -6.95 -20.47 12.41
CA GLN A 998 -5.83 -21.11 13.10
C GLN A 998 -5.70 -20.43 14.48
N ALA A 999 -5.61 -21.22 15.53
CA ALA A 999 -5.40 -20.70 16.87
C ALA A 999 -4.14 -19.83 16.86
N ALA A 1000 -4.30 -18.55 17.20
CA ALA A 1000 -3.17 -17.65 17.39
C ALA A 1000 -2.20 -18.29 18.38
N ALA A 1001 -0.95 -18.45 17.99
CA ALA A 1001 0.07 -18.90 18.91
C ALA A 1001 0.09 -17.89 20.07
N THR A 1002 -0.14 -18.35 21.27
CA THR A 1002 -0.05 -17.53 22.47
C THR A 1002 1.38 -17.05 22.59
N VAL A 1003 1.60 -15.73 22.56
CA VAL A 1003 2.94 -15.15 22.76
C VAL A 1003 3.36 -15.52 24.19
N GLU A 1004 4.44 -16.30 24.31
CA GLU A 1004 5.02 -16.68 25.59
C GLU A 1004 5.67 -15.44 26.22
N ARG A 1005 5.23 -15.07 27.43
CA ARG A 1005 5.71 -13.86 28.14
C ARG A 1005 6.88 -14.18 29.05
N GLY A 1006 7.79 -13.20 29.22
CA GLY A 1006 8.89 -13.25 30.16
C GLY A 1006 10.27 -13.39 29.52
N LEU A 1007 11.24 -13.85 30.30
CA LEU A 1007 12.60 -14.17 29.85
C LEU A 1007 12.67 -15.65 29.48
N ILE A 1008 12.79 -15.91 28.18
CA ILE A 1008 12.83 -17.28 27.63
C ILE A 1008 14.28 -17.74 27.41
N GLY A 1009 15.18 -16.82 27.07
CA GLY A 1009 16.60 -17.13 26.85
C GLY A 1009 16.88 -17.72 25.46
N PRO A 1010 17.98 -18.45 25.25
CA PRO A 1010 19.08 -18.72 26.20
C PRO A 1010 19.91 -17.47 26.51
N VAL A 1011 20.28 -17.29 27.77
CA VAL A 1011 21.11 -16.16 28.22
C VAL A 1011 22.58 -16.54 28.14
N ARG A 1012 23.40 -15.69 27.53
CA ARG A 1012 24.82 -15.97 27.26
C ARG A 1012 25.67 -14.72 27.49
N LEU A 1013 26.86 -14.96 28.06
CA LEU A 1013 27.94 -13.98 27.99
C LEU A 1013 28.82 -14.32 26.76
N ILE A 1014 28.98 -13.36 25.89
CA ILE A 1014 29.67 -13.51 24.59
C ILE A 1014 30.94 -12.65 24.61
N ALA A 1015 32.06 -13.18 24.13
CA ALA A 1015 33.29 -12.41 23.86
C ALA A 1015 33.40 -12.15 22.33
N GLN A 1016 33.47 -10.87 21.96
CA GLN A 1016 33.64 -10.41 20.61
C GLN A 1016 35.00 -9.73 20.39
#